data_f9bd8cc0cb3451b6eec1fba78f4c39dc
#
_entry.id   f9bd8cc0cb3451b6eec1fba78f4c39dc
#
_cell.length_a   1.000
_cell.length_b   1.000
_cell.length_c   1.000
_cell.angle_alpha   90.00
_cell.angle_beta   90.00
_cell.angle_gamma   90.00
#
_symmetry.space_group_name_H-M   'P 1'
#
loop_
_entity.id
_entity.type
_entity.pdbx_description
1 polymer ?
#
loop_
_entity_poly.entity_id
_entity_poly.type
_entity_poly.pdbx_seq_one_letter_code
_entity_poly.pdbx_strand_id
1 'polypeptide(L)'
;MKIKKHNYLFISLATSLFITACADKDVYNPDRVRPVAPVENPLGEDFVAPDGFDWSMITTVNLNVGVKDEFNGQYKYLVEVFNTNPLSDGTASPLAAGYAKAGSNYIGEISIPKSCKQIFIRQTDPKQRKEVYQYTIPENGGTLNCKLYYTATTTRTETTGSTSAYEAAKQAGIVDPEAPNYKDEINVPSKSDTPANEWSSGMIFDNGAKYIITEDYTETSPFIKDIQVNGRMSIYVKGTWKISAINYAFDIYILDGGKIISDYGLTLDNKPNLTIASKGLLSVKGIFSFQCNKTINFGTIKAESLNNPGSANGGEFYNSGIIETTNQIALNKVTFFNCNTLETPQLNLVDATFVNKANLNVKGNISINGGTLFNSAHISFNNEPGGRIWTNNGTGTKIINHDKAQIKGYAVNTGLALYNDGTVEVFNFSSGGSGDFIYNACLMIVKNNFTFRKVTLDHGSITAGQQAETWMPTPTVSNENDAKFTLLNGSIIKAGTLTIKPGSNYFIGGNAGANTDKSMIKANLIKYNWHTYLQGNLVIEATPDYIQAGNSIDCLHVDDKVIQTGFDESKYEVETCGGIINEGNSGDPDPENPSKPDTGDNTIYTYAFEDQWPAYGDFDMNDIVISINKMTITNEKQLTIQGNVRAVGSSR
;
A
#
# COMPACT_ATOMS: atom_id res chain seq x y z
N MET A 1 -23.11 -52.68 27.99
CA MET A 1 -22.05 -52.58 29.01
C MET A 1 -22.44 -51.48 30.01
N LYS A 2 -22.80 -51.85 31.21
CA LYS A 2 -23.28 -50.97 32.28
C LYS A 2 -22.10 -50.20 32.85
N ILE A 3 -22.13 -48.87 32.86
CA ILE A 3 -21.25 -48.05 33.67
C ILE A 3 -22.09 -47.24 34.65
N LYS A 4 -21.68 -47.40 35.90
CA LYS A 4 -22.35 -47.02 37.14
C LYS A 4 -22.54 -45.53 37.32
N LYS A 5 -23.77 -45.13 37.67
CA LYS A 5 -24.08 -43.89 38.41
C LYS A 5 -23.57 -44.06 39.86
N HIS A 6 -22.52 -43.36 40.23
CA HIS A 6 -22.15 -43.12 41.66
C HIS A 6 -20.99 -42.15 41.65
N ASN A 7 -21.28 -40.86 41.76
CA ASN A 7 -20.32 -39.86 42.26
C ASN A 7 -20.87 -38.42 42.36
N TYR A 8 -22.20 -38.24 42.34
CA TYR A 8 -22.77 -36.89 42.51
C TYR A 8 -23.33 -36.61 43.90
N LEU A 9 -23.18 -37.50 44.85
CA LEU A 9 -23.73 -37.34 46.20
C LEU A 9 -22.73 -36.79 47.23
N PHE A 10 -21.44 -36.66 46.91
CA PHE A 10 -20.43 -36.19 47.87
C PHE A 10 -20.05 -34.69 47.70
N ILE A 11 -20.44 -34.04 46.64
CA ILE A 11 -20.13 -32.61 46.43
C ILE A 11 -21.22 -31.69 47.02
N SER A 12 -22.44 -32.15 47.19
CA SER A 12 -23.50 -31.34 47.77
C SER A 12 -23.48 -31.29 49.32
N LEU A 13 -22.68 -32.14 49.97
CA LEU A 13 -22.61 -32.18 51.43
C LEU A 13 -21.39 -31.38 51.99
N ALA A 14 -20.42 -31.06 51.14
CA ALA A 14 -19.25 -30.23 51.56
C ALA A 14 -19.50 -28.72 51.44
N THR A 15 -20.52 -28.29 50.67
CA THR A 15 -20.87 -26.87 50.53
C THR A 15 -21.88 -26.38 51.59
N SER A 16 -22.50 -27.26 52.34
CA SER A 16 -23.47 -26.86 53.39
C SER A 16 -22.86 -26.73 54.80
N LEU A 17 -21.58 -26.96 54.97
CA LEU A 17 -20.91 -26.95 56.29
C LEU A 17 -20.07 -25.69 56.55
N PHE A 18 -20.02 -24.72 55.60
CA PHE A 18 -19.24 -23.47 55.82
C PHE A 18 -20.08 -22.20 55.98
N ILE A 19 -21.41 -22.30 56.19
CA ILE A 19 -22.28 -21.15 56.37
C ILE A 19 -22.84 -21.06 57.79
N THR A 20 -22.24 -21.72 58.78
CA THR A 20 -22.61 -21.52 60.18
C THR A 20 -21.42 -21.16 61.04
N ALA A 21 -20.73 -20.10 60.69
CA ALA A 21 -19.80 -19.47 61.62
C ALA A 21 -20.02 -17.96 61.55
N CYS A 22 -20.42 -17.42 62.69
CA CYS A 22 -20.50 -16.01 63.05
C CYS A 22 -21.67 -15.19 62.48
N ALA A 23 -22.90 -15.56 62.88
CA ALA A 23 -23.89 -14.53 63.11
C ALA A 23 -23.84 -14.20 64.62
N ASP A 24 -22.80 -13.55 65.04
CA ASP A 24 -22.86 -12.81 66.28
C ASP A 24 -23.76 -11.60 66.07
N LYS A 25 -24.85 -11.55 66.80
CA LYS A 25 -25.77 -10.42 66.82
C LYS A 25 -25.09 -9.29 67.61
N ASP A 26 -24.00 -8.75 67.12
CA ASP A 26 -23.57 -7.44 67.59
C ASP A 26 -24.44 -6.38 66.94
N VAL A 27 -25.51 -6.09 67.65
CA VAL A 27 -26.30 -4.86 67.43
C VAL A 27 -25.31 -3.71 67.54
N TYR A 28 -25.11 -2.98 66.44
CA TYR A 28 -24.31 -1.76 66.41
C TYR A 28 -24.74 -0.87 67.56
N ASN A 29 -23.91 -0.76 68.59
CA ASN A 29 -24.09 0.13 69.72
C ASN A 29 -23.15 1.31 69.54
N PRO A 30 -23.63 2.48 69.11
CA PRO A 30 -22.78 3.65 68.87
C PRO A 30 -22.05 4.13 70.13
N ASP A 31 -22.53 3.79 71.34
CA ASP A 31 -21.88 4.16 72.63
C ASP A 31 -20.68 3.27 72.96
N ARG A 32 -20.46 2.18 72.22
CA ARG A 32 -19.25 1.32 72.39
C ARG A 32 -18.08 1.72 71.50
N VAL A 33 -18.28 2.62 70.58
CA VAL A 33 -17.21 3.21 69.79
C VAL A 33 -16.56 4.27 70.69
N ARG A 34 -15.70 3.87 71.60
CA ARG A 34 -14.80 4.85 72.21
C ARG A 34 -14.01 5.48 71.05
N PRO A 35 -13.85 6.82 71.07
CA PRO A 35 -12.89 7.43 70.19
C PRO A 35 -11.55 6.76 70.51
N VAL A 36 -11.11 5.94 69.59
CA VAL A 36 -9.72 5.43 69.59
C VAL A 36 -8.85 6.66 69.63
N ALA A 37 -7.84 6.67 70.50
CA ALA A 37 -6.80 7.70 70.49
C ALA A 37 -6.41 8.03 69.05
N PRO A 38 -6.10 9.29 68.73
CA PRO A 38 -5.80 9.68 67.37
C PRO A 38 -4.85 8.67 66.80
N VAL A 39 -5.34 7.94 65.81
CA VAL A 39 -4.53 6.96 65.09
C VAL A 39 -3.38 7.76 64.54
N GLU A 40 -2.18 7.43 64.98
CA GLU A 40 -0.98 7.93 64.31
C GLU A 40 -1.21 7.78 62.80
N ASN A 41 -0.92 8.86 62.06
CA ASN A 41 -1.13 8.89 60.60
C ASN A 41 -0.61 7.56 60.03
N PRO A 42 -1.48 6.70 59.48
CA PRO A 42 -1.09 5.38 59.01
C PRO A 42 -0.04 5.41 57.90
N LEU A 43 0.19 6.57 57.29
CA LEU A 43 1.20 6.83 56.26
C LEU A 43 2.51 7.41 56.84
N GLY A 44 2.62 7.48 58.20
CA GLY A 44 3.77 8.05 58.89
C GLY A 44 3.56 9.52 59.29
N GLU A 45 4.20 9.96 60.38
CA GLU A 45 4.06 11.32 60.90
C GLU A 45 4.52 12.40 59.90
N ASP A 46 5.45 12.05 59.00
CA ASP A 46 6.04 12.94 58.02
C ASP A 46 5.27 12.96 56.67
N PHE A 47 4.23 12.12 56.51
CA PHE A 47 3.46 12.11 55.27
C PHE A 47 2.45 13.25 55.22
N VAL A 48 2.77 14.24 54.41
CA VAL A 48 1.87 15.32 54.07
C VAL A 48 1.53 15.18 52.60
N ALA A 49 0.26 14.88 52.29
CA ALA A 49 -0.18 14.91 50.92
C ALA A 49 0.08 16.30 50.33
N PRO A 50 0.63 16.43 49.13
CA PRO A 50 0.81 17.72 48.50
C PRO A 50 -0.51 18.48 48.41
N ASP A 51 -0.47 19.81 48.62
CA ASP A 51 -1.66 20.64 48.48
C ASP A 51 -2.32 20.41 47.09
N GLY A 52 -3.60 20.05 47.12
CA GLY A 52 -4.36 19.75 45.90
C GLY A 52 -4.21 18.30 45.39
N PHE A 53 -3.60 17.40 46.17
CA PHE A 53 -3.56 15.98 45.80
C PHE A 53 -4.97 15.39 45.80
N ASP A 54 -5.41 14.95 44.64
CA ASP A 54 -6.73 14.35 44.41
C ASP A 54 -6.63 12.82 44.41
N TRP A 55 -7.14 12.19 45.46
CA TRP A 55 -7.21 10.73 45.62
C TRP A 55 -8.24 10.05 44.70
N SER A 56 -9.04 10.85 43.95
CA SER A 56 -10.00 10.28 43.04
C SER A 56 -9.29 9.57 41.89
N MET A 57 -9.53 8.29 41.75
CA MET A 57 -9.05 7.48 40.61
C MET A 57 -9.96 7.57 39.38
N ILE A 58 -11.09 8.26 39.52
CA ILE A 58 -12.07 8.45 38.44
C ILE A 58 -12.19 9.92 38.06
N THR A 59 -12.51 10.15 36.81
CA THR A 59 -12.87 11.46 36.28
C THR A 59 -14.23 11.41 35.61
N THR A 60 -14.95 12.51 35.70
CA THR A 60 -16.25 12.67 35.05
C THR A 60 -16.10 13.43 33.75
N VAL A 61 -16.66 12.89 32.67
CA VAL A 61 -16.66 13.50 31.34
C VAL A 61 -18.10 13.74 30.90
N ASN A 62 -18.44 14.99 30.64
CA ASN A 62 -19.71 15.38 30.04
C ASN A 62 -19.61 15.24 28.52
N LEU A 63 -20.57 14.59 27.92
CA LEU A 63 -20.61 14.29 26.50
C LEU A 63 -21.63 15.16 25.79
N ASN A 64 -21.22 15.72 24.67
CA ASN A 64 -22.10 16.42 23.73
C ASN A 64 -21.84 15.86 22.32
N VAL A 65 -22.70 14.92 21.88
CA VAL A 65 -22.45 14.12 20.67
C VAL A 65 -23.45 14.48 19.58
N GLY A 66 -22.94 15.05 18.49
CA GLY A 66 -23.71 15.38 17.30
C GLY A 66 -23.53 14.35 16.20
N VAL A 67 -24.60 14.01 15.49
CA VAL A 67 -24.62 13.11 14.34
C VAL A 67 -24.89 13.86 13.05
N LYS A 68 -24.40 13.33 11.92
CA LYS A 68 -24.79 13.82 10.60
C LYS A 68 -26.05 13.11 10.17
N ASP A 69 -27.12 13.88 10.12
CA ASP A 69 -28.42 13.35 9.71
C ASP A 69 -28.52 13.25 8.18
N GLU A 70 -28.81 12.05 7.70
CA GLU A 70 -29.05 11.73 6.29
C GLU A 70 -30.55 11.61 5.97
N PHE A 71 -31.43 11.82 6.95
CA PHE A 71 -32.88 11.57 6.87
C PHE A 71 -33.74 12.82 7.21
N ASN A 72 -33.19 14.01 7.04
CA ASN A 72 -33.87 15.28 7.26
C ASN A 72 -34.54 15.44 8.66
N GLY A 73 -33.92 14.92 9.70
CA GLY A 73 -34.38 15.00 11.08
C GLY A 73 -35.53 14.08 11.42
N GLN A 74 -35.93 13.19 10.52
CA GLN A 74 -37.08 12.30 10.75
C GLN A 74 -36.77 11.18 11.74
N TYR A 75 -35.53 10.66 11.73
CA TYR A 75 -35.16 9.49 12.51
C TYR A 75 -34.10 9.81 13.55
N LYS A 76 -33.95 8.92 14.51
CA LYS A 76 -32.93 9.01 15.57
C LYS A 76 -31.79 8.07 15.26
N TYR A 77 -30.59 8.50 15.64
CA TYR A 77 -29.38 7.71 15.65
C TYR A 77 -29.14 7.23 17.08
N LEU A 78 -28.83 5.95 17.26
CA LEU A 78 -28.38 5.44 18.54
C LEU A 78 -26.91 5.81 18.72
N VAL A 79 -26.58 6.39 19.85
CA VAL A 79 -25.21 6.73 20.28
C VAL A 79 -24.86 5.90 21.49
N GLU A 80 -23.75 5.18 21.44
CA GLU A 80 -23.23 4.32 22.51
C GLU A 80 -21.78 4.68 22.78
N VAL A 81 -21.40 4.75 24.04
CA VAL A 81 -20.07 5.19 24.47
C VAL A 81 -19.37 4.06 25.20
N PHE A 82 -18.12 3.76 24.83
CA PHE A 82 -17.33 2.66 25.37
C PHE A 82 -15.95 3.14 25.82
N ASN A 83 -15.36 2.46 26.79
CA ASN A 83 -13.96 2.64 27.20
C ASN A 83 -12.97 1.77 26.41
N THR A 84 -13.47 0.77 25.68
CA THR A 84 -12.70 -0.10 24.79
C THR A 84 -13.33 -0.08 23.41
N ASN A 85 -12.55 -0.36 22.37
CA ASN A 85 -13.10 -0.39 21.01
C ASN A 85 -14.08 -1.56 20.85
N PRO A 86 -15.38 -1.32 20.61
CA PRO A 86 -16.38 -2.39 20.49
C PRO A 86 -16.22 -3.24 19.23
N LEU A 87 -15.32 -2.89 18.31
CA LEU A 87 -14.93 -3.71 17.16
C LEU A 87 -13.79 -4.68 17.50
N SER A 88 -12.96 -4.34 18.48
CA SER A 88 -11.87 -5.22 18.96
C SER A 88 -12.24 -6.05 20.17
N ASP A 89 -13.32 -5.71 20.84
CA ASP A 89 -13.87 -6.43 21.99
C ASP A 89 -15.38 -6.62 21.82
N GLY A 90 -15.77 -7.74 21.25
CA GLY A 90 -17.19 -8.08 21.04
C GLY A 90 -18.00 -8.24 22.35
N THR A 91 -17.33 -8.25 23.52
CA THR A 91 -17.96 -8.30 24.84
C THR A 91 -18.07 -6.92 25.48
N ALA A 92 -17.56 -5.85 24.83
CA ALA A 92 -17.61 -4.50 25.34
C ALA A 92 -19.06 -4.05 25.60
N SER A 93 -19.33 -3.60 26.80
CA SER A 93 -20.62 -3.01 27.16
C SER A 93 -20.53 -1.49 27.15
N PRO A 94 -21.55 -0.79 26.63
CA PRO A 94 -21.54 0.66 26.62
C PRO A 94 -21.62 1.24 28.04
N LEU A 95 -20.78 2.25 28.32
CA LEU A 95 -20.82 3.02 29.56
C LEU A 95 -22.06 3.92 29.63
N ALA A 96 -22.45 4.44 28.47
CA ALA A 96 -23.63 5.27 28.32
C ALA A 96 -24.20 5.09 26.92
N ALA A 97 -25.50 5.30 26.79
CA ALA A 97 -26.17 5.30 25.49
C ALA A 97 -27.40 6.20 25.47
N GLY A 98 -27.75 6.64 24.28
CA GLY A 98 -28.92 7.46 24.04
C GLY A 98 -29.12 7.76 22.57
N TYR A 99 -29.93 8.76 22.29
CA TYR A 99 -30.27 9.12 20.91
C TYR A 99 -29.83 10.52 20.56
N ALA A 100 -29.38 10.70 19.33
CA ALA A 100 -29.16 11.99 18.71
C ALA A 100 -29.92 12.08 17.38
N LYS A 101 -30.20 13.30 16.92
CA LYS A 101 -30.73 13.59 15.58
C LYS A 101 -30.29 14.97 15.13
N ALA A 102 -30.60 15.36 13.90
CA ALA A 102 -30.34 16.72 13.43
C ALA A 102 -30.93 17.77 14.42
N GLY A 103 -30.08 18.71 14.84
CA GLY A 103 -30.43 19.78 15.76
C GLY A 103 -30.67 19.34 17.23
N SER A 104 -30.46 18.07 17.57
CA SER A 104 -30.59 17.56 18.94
C SER A 104 -29.49 16.55 19.23
N ASN A 105 -28.39 17.02 19.81
CA ASN A 105 -27.27 16.19 20.20
C ASN A 105 -27.63 15.25 21.36
N TYR A 106 -26.92 14.12 21.44
CA TYR A 106 -26.93 13.32 22.66
C TYR A 106 -26.11 14.05 23.73
N ILE A 107 -26.71 14.26 24.88
CA ILE A 107 -26.08 14.82 26.07
C ILE A 107 -26.04 13.72 27.12
N GLY A 108 -24.87 13.42 27.64
CA GLY A 108 -24.67 12.38 28.63
C GLY A 108 -23.46 12.68 29.53
N GLU A 109 -23.29 11.83 30.53
CA GLU A 109 -22.15 11.89 31.45
C GLU A 109 -21.62 10.48 31.64
N ILE A 110 -20.31 10.33 31.70
CA ILE A 110 -19.63 9.09 32.03
C ILE A 110 -18.58 9.32 33.13
N SER A 111 -18.46 8.34 34.01
CA SER A 111 -17.38 8.28 34.99
C SER A 111 -16.40 7.17 34.57
N ILE A 112 -15.14 7.52 34.41
CA ILE A 112 -14.10 6.63 33.88
C ILE A 112 -12.83 6.74 34.72
N PRO A 113 -11.98 5.69 34.76
CA PRO A 113 -10.67 5.76 35.39
C PRO A 113 -9.81 6.88 34.78
N LYS A 114 -9.07 7.62 35.61
CA LYS A 114 -8.12 8.64 35.13
C LYS A 114 -7.01 8.08 34.22
N SER A 115 -6.77 6.78 34.28
CA SER A 115 -5.87 6.07 33.38
C SER A 115 -6.46 5.92 31.97
N CYS A 116 -7.77 6.03 31.81
CA CYS A 116 -8.43 5.96 30.50
C CYS A 116 -8.18 7.26 29.72
N LYS A 117 -7.43 7.20 28.62
CA LYS A 117 -7.05 8.38 27.84
C LYS A 117 -7.97 8.62 26.64
N GLN A 118 -8.79 7.64 26.29
CA GLN A 118 -9.62 7.70 25.10
C GLN A 118 -10.93 6.93 25.32
N ILE A 119 -11.96 7.35 24.59
CA ILE A 119 -13.25 6.68 24.49
C ILE A 119 -13.59 6.39 23.05
N PHE A 120 -14.48 5.42 22.86
CA PHE A 120 -15.01 5.03 21.57
C PHE A 120 -16.51 5.31 21.55
N ILE A 121 -16.96 5.99 20.52
CA ILE A 121 -18.39 6.32 20.36
C ILE A 121 -18.88 5.61 19.11
N ARG A 122 -19.82 4.69 19.29
CA ARG A 122 -20.50 4.01 18.21
C ARG A 122 -21.80 4.72 17.91
N GLN A 123 -22.01 5.10 16.65
CA GLN A 123 -23.35 5.42 16.18
C GLN A 123 -23.95 4.25 15.42
N THR A 124 -25.21 4.00 15.63
CA THR A 124 -26.03 3.14 14.77
C THR A 124 -27.06 4.03 14.09
N ASP A 125 -27.02 4.07 12.77
CA ASP A 125 -27.94 4.88 12.00
C ASP A 125 -29.33 4.22 11.87
N PRO A 126 -30.35 4.90 11.34
CA PRO A 126 -31.69 4.33 11.16
C PRO A 126 -31.73 3.08 10.26
N LYS A 127 -30.73 2.86 9.43
CA LYS A 127 -30.58 1.65 8.62
C LYS A 127 -29.71 0.56 9.29
N GLN A 128 -29.49 0.66 10.60
CA GLN A 128 -28.71 -0.29 11.41
C GLN A 128 -27.22 -0.39 11.04
N ARG A 129 -26.69 0.56 10.26
CA ARG A 129 -25.26 0.61 9.92
C ARG A 129 -24.49 1.24 11.07
N LYS A 130 -23.37 0.61 11.45
CA LYS A 130 -22.58 0.98 12.62
C LYS A 130 -21.27 1.61 12.22
N GLU A 131 -20.93 2.73 12.85
CA GLU A 131 -19.66 3.42 12.71
C GLU A 131 -19.09 3.74 14.09
N VAL A 132 -17.80 3.54 14.28
CA VAL A 132 -17.09 3.78 15.54
C VAL A 132 -16.08 4.91 15.35
N TYR A 133 -16.12 5.86 16.28
CA TYR A 133 -15.23 7.02 16.32
C TYR A 133 -14.44 7.00 17.63
N GLN A 134 -13.18 7.38 17.58
CA GLN A 134 -12.31 7.45 18.75
C GLN A 134 -12.05 8.90 19.15
N TYR A 135 -12.18 9.19 20.42
CA TYR A 135 -11.93 10.54 20.97
C TYR A 135 -10.97 10.47 22.13
N THR A 136 -10.04 11.43 22.17
CA THR A 136 -9.13 11.60 23.32
C THR A 136 -9.85 12.37 24.41
N ILE A 137 -9.72 11.91 25.65
CA ILE A 137 -10.33 12.54 26.83
C ILE A 137 -9.43 13.70 27.25
N PRO A 138 -10.01 14.88 27.59
CA PRO A 138 -9.25 15.96 28.21
C PRO A 138 -8.64 15.52 29.54
N GLU A 139 -7.39 15.88 29.82
CA GLU A 139 -6.65 15.43 31.00
C GLU A 139 -7.36 15.69 32.33
N ASN A 140 -8.13 16.76 32.42
CA ASN A 140 -8.85 17.15 33.65
C ASN A 140 -10.36 16.82 33.58
N GLY A 141 -10.80 15.95 32.65
CA GLY A 141 -12.20 15.73 32.43
C GLY A 141 -12.89 16.95 31.79
N GLY A 142 -14.16 17.17 32.11
CA GLY A 142 -14.94 18.29 31.58
C GLY A 142 -15.83 17.89 30.40
N THR A 143 -16.17 18.85 29.52
CA THR A 143 -17.09 18.59 28.41
C THR A 143 -16.35 18.21 27.14
N LEU A 144 -16.67 17.03 26.61
CA LEU A 144 -16.19 16.54 25.34
C LEU A 144 -17.25 16.72 24.25
N ASN A 145 -16.95 17.59 23.27
CA ASN A 145 -17.82 17.84 22.13
C ASN A 145 -17.41 16.92 20.97
N CYS A 146 -18.24 15.92 20.69
CA CYS A 146 -17.99 14.93 19.66
C CYS A 146 -18.88 15.19 18.44
N LYS A 147 -18.28 15.24 17.26
CA LYS A 147 -19.01 15.27 16.00
C LYS A 147 -18.76 13.96 15.27
N LEU A 148 -19.77 13.11 15.19
CA LEU A 148 -19.72 11.86 14.45
C LEU A 148 -19.90 12.11 12.95
N TYR A 149 -19.22 13.13 12.44
CA TYR A 149 -19.18 13.51 11.04
C TYR A 149 -18.09 14.55 10.82
N TYR A 150 -17.60 14.60 9.61
CA TYR A 150 -16.65 15.61 9.20
C TYR A 150 -17.35 16.89 8.70
N THR A 151 -16.93 18.03 9.21
CA THR A 151 -17.30 19.35 8.65
C THR A 151 -16.08 19.91 7.92
N ALA A 152 -16.19 20.10 6.62
CA ALA A 152 -15.15 20.82 5.86
C ALA A 152 -14.97 22.23 6.43
N THR A 153 -13.75 22.55 6.85
CA THR A 153 -13.38 23.95 7.10
C THR A 153 -13.15 24.60 5.74
N THR A 154 -14.00 25.58 5.43
CA THR A 154 -13.99 26.35 4.20
C THR A 154 -12.75 27.24 4.10
N THR A 155 -11.62 26.68 3.75
CA THR A 155 -10.49 27.47 3.22
C THR A 155 -9.53 26.56 2.44
N ARG A 156 -9.97 26.08 1.28
CA ARG A 156 -9.06 25.69 0.23
C ARG A 156 -9.80 25.64 -1.10
N THR A 157 -9.20 26.30 -2.09
CA THR A 157 -9.60 26.24 -3.49
C THR A 157 -9.71 24.78 -3.91
N GLU A 158 -10.88 24.39 -4.36
CA GLU A 158 -11.17 23.05 -4.84
C GLU A 158 -10.22 22.72 -6.00
N THR A 159 -9.36 21.75 -5.82
CA THR A 159 -8.86 20.95 -6.93
C THR A 159 -9.85 19.80 -7.08
N THR A 160 -10.90 20.04 -7.82
CA THR A 160 -11.84 19.01 -8.26
C THR A 160 -11.14 18.15 -9.29
N GLY A 161 -10.75 16.94 -8.93
CA GLY A 161 -10.27 15.93 -9.87
C GLY A 161 -9.09 15.13 -9.31
N SER A 162 -9.15 13.83 -9.54
CA SER A 162 -7.97 12.97 -9.35
C SER A 162 -6.87 13.38 -10.31
N THR A 163 -5.64 13.38 -9.85
CA THR A 163 -4.48 13.59 -10.72
C THR A 163 -4.06 12.25 -11.29
N SER A 164 -3.93 12.14 -12.61
CA SER A 164 -3.39 10.91 -13.20
C SER A 164 -1.95 10.69 -12.74
N ALA A 165 -1.54 9.44 -12.68
CA ALA A 165 -0.17 9.10 -12.30
C ALA A 165 0.85 9.67 -13.28
N TYR A 166 0.48 9.76 -14.56
CA TYR A 166 1.35 10.39 -15.56
C TYR A 166 1.50 11.90 -15.36
N GLU A 167 0.45 12.61 -14.97
CA GLU A 167 0.59 14.03 -14.61
C GLU A 167 1.51 14.21 -13.39
N ALA A 168 1.40 13.32 -12.40
CA ALA A 168 2.32 13.31 -11.27
C ALA A 168 3.77 13.01 -11.72
N ALA A 169 3.96 12.09 -12.66
CA ALA A 169 5.26 11.81 -13.26
C ALA A 169 5.83 13.04 -14.00
N LYS A 170 5.01 13.75 -14.77
CA LYS A 170 5.42 14.98 -15.45
C LYS A 170 5.83 16.07 -14.47
N GLN A 171 5.12 16.23 -13.38
CA GLN A 171 5.50 17.17 -12.30
C GLN A 171 6.85 16.81 -11.67
N ALA A 172 7.20 15.52 -11.66
CA ALA A 172 8.50 15.01 -11.24
C ALA A 172 9.57 15.09 -12.36
N GLY A 173 9.27 15.73 -13.50
CA GLY A 173 10.19 15.88 -14.63
C GLY A 173 10.34 14.63 -15.50
N ILE A 174 9.40 13.68 -15.41
CA ILE A 174 9.40 12.44 -16.19
C ILE A 174 8.41 12.60 -17.34
N VAL A 175 8.91 12.70 -18.56
CA VAL A 175 8.12 12.94 -19.77
C VAL A 175 8.45 11.89 -20.81
N ASP A 176 7.42 11.32 -21.45
CA ASP A 176 7.59 10.41 -22.57
C ASP A 176 8.31 11.11 -23.71
N PRO A 177 9.36 10.52 -24.27
CA PRO A 177 9.85 10.97 -25.56
C PRO A 177 8.79 10.68 -26.63
N GLU A 178 8.56 11.64 -27.49
CA GLU A 178 7.66 11.46 -28.64
C GLU A 178 8.26 10.44 -29.59
N ALA A 179 7.48 9.41 -29.93
CA ALA A 179 7.92 8.41 -30.91
C ALA A 179 8.02 9.04 -32.29
N PRO A 180 9.18 8.92 -32.97
CA PRO A 180 9.34 9.45 -34.31
C PRO A 180 8.35 8.85 -35.29
N ASN A 181 7.89 9.64 -36.25
CA ASN A 181 7.02 9.15 -37.32
C ASN A 181 7.87 8.84 -38.57
N TYR A 182 8.71 7.80 -38.43
CA TYR A 182 9.47 7.33 -39.59
C TYR A 182 8.57 6.62 -40.59
N LYS A 183 8.92 6.78 -41.89
CA LYS A 183 8.25 6.09 -43.01
C LYS A 183 9.18 5.09 -43.64
N ASP A 184 8.65 3.98 -44.10
CA ASP A 184 9.37 2.97 -44.86
C ASP A 184 9.63 3.43 -46.32
N GLU A 185 10.32 4.55 -46.44
CA GLU A 185 10.64 5.18 -47.71
C GLU A 185 12.16 5.40 -47.80
N ILE A 186 12.85 4.59 -48.58
CA ILE A 186 14.28 4.72 -48.79
C ILE A 186 14.52 5.21 -50.24
N ASN A 187 15.17 6.35 -50.34
CA ASN A 187 15.52 6.90 -51.67
C ASN A 187 16.75 6.16 -52.21
N VAL A 188 16.50 5.17 -53.08
CA VAL A 188 17.53 4.29 -53.61
C VAL A 188 18.23 4.97 -54.80
N PRO A 189 19.55 5.12 -54.80
CA PRO A 189 20.28 5.70 -55.89
C PRO A 189 20.25 4.79 -57.15
N SER A 190 20.38 5.38 -58.32
CA SER A 190 20.33 4.64 -59.60
C SER A 190 21.57 3.79 -59.87
N LYS A 191 22.71 4.14 -59.30
CA LYS A 191 23.99 3.42 -59.45
C LYS A 191 24.86 3.56 -58.24
N SER A 192 25.83 2.63 -58.12
CA SER A 192 26.94 2.69 -57.19
C SER A 192 28.08 3.56 -57.69
N ASP A 193 28.77 4.23 -56.82
CA ASP A 193 30.01 4.91 -57.17
C ASP A 193 31.17 3.90 -57.35
N THR A 194 31.02 2.72 -56.70
CA THR A 194 31.93 1.58 -56.85
C THR A 194 31.12 0.29 -56.92
N PRO A 195 31.44 -0.68 -57.83
CA PRO A 195 30.80 -1.99 -57.86
C PRO A 195 30.96 -2.74 -56.53
N ALA A 196 30.00 -3.60 -56.18
CA ALA A 196 29.91 -4.25 -54.88
C ALA A 196 31.10 -5.16 -54.55
N ASN A 197 31.73 -5.76 -55.53
CA ASN A 197 32.83 -6.71 -55.36
C ASN A 197 34.22 -6.06 -55.47
N GLU A 198 34.31 -4.75 -55.54
CA GLU A 198 35.56 -4.04 -55.82
C GLU A 198 36.15 -3.28 -54.64
N TRP A 199 35.77 -3.59 -53.41
CA TRP A 199 36.46 -3.04 -52.26
C TRP A 199 37.95 -3.42 -52.30
N SER A 200 38.84 -2.44 -52.22
CA SER A 200 40.27 -2.68 -52.10
C SER A 200 40.90 -1.78 -51.07
N SER A 201 42.05 -2.23 -50.52
CA SER A 201 42.83 -1.43 -49.60
C SER A 201 43.24 -0.09 -50.22
N GLY A 202 43.09 0.98 -49.50
CA GLY A 202 43.43 2.32 -49.97
C GLY A 202 42.38 3.04 -50.82
N MET A 203 41.19 2.46 -51.05
CA MET A 203 40.08 3.17 -51.68
C MET A 203 39.67 4.39 -50.84
N ILE A 204 39.38 5.48 -51.54
CA ILE A 204 38.96 6.74 -50.92
C ILE A 204 37.51 7.02 -51.37
N PHE A 205 36.65 7.24 -50.36
CA PHE A 205 35.28 7.66 -50.57
C PHE A 205 35.06 9.04 -49.99
N ASP A 206 34.47 9.92 -50.79
CA ASP A 206 34.10 11.25 -50.32
C ASP A 206 32.76 11.27 -49.57
N ASN A 207 32.49 12.35 -48.88
CA ASN A 207 31.23 12.55 -48.16
C ASN A 207 30.06 12.45 -49.13
N GLY A 208 29.08 11.59 -48.81
CA GLY A 208 27.92 11.32 -49.62
C GLY A 208 28.12 10.23 -50.69
N ALA A 209 29.31 9.63 -50.82
CA ALA A 209 29.53 8.49 -51.69
C ALA A 209 28.56 7.34 -51.41
N LYS A 210 28.22 6.58 -52.44
CA LYS A 210 27.18 5.54 -52.43
C LYS A 210 27.74 4.22 -52.87
N TYR A 211 27.49 3.17 -52.10
CA TYR A 211 27.83 1.81 -52.39
C TYR A 211 26.58 0.95 -52.44
N ILE A 212 26.33 0.25 -53.57
CA ILE A 212 25.12 -0.54 -53.77
C ILE A 212 25.49 -1.99 -53.97
N ILE A 213 25.03 -2.87 -53.10
CA ILE A 213 25.22 -4.32 -53.16
C ILE A 213 23.99 -4.91 -53.81
N THR A 214 24.08 -5.27 -55.11
CA THR A 214 22.94 -5.79 -55.90
C THR A 214 22.90 -7.31 -55.94
N GLU A 215 24.03 -7.96 -55.75
CA GLU A 215 24.21 -9.42 -55.78
C GLU A 215 24.72 -9.92 -54.43
N ASP A 216 24.91 -11.23 -54.30
CA ASP A 216 25.48 -11.84 -53.11
C ASP A 216 26.94 -11.50 -52.99
N TYR A 217 27.33 -10.83 -51.92
CA TYR A 217 28.68 -10.40 -51.63
C TYR A 217 29.12 -10.88 -50.23
N THR A 218 30.28 -11.54 -50.18
CA THR A 218 30.86 -11.99 -48.93
C THR A 218 32.18 -11.29 -48.71
N GLU A 219 32.34 -10.63 -47.57
CA GLU A 219 33.62 -10.05 -47.16
C GLU A 219 34.64 -11.15 -46.97
N THR A 220 35.82 -11.01 -47.59
CA THR A 220 36.93 -11.96 -47.46
C THR A 220 37.64 -11.88 -46.12
N SER A 221 37.44 -10.81 -45.40
CA SER A 221 37.87 -10.58 -44.02
C SER A 221 36.61 -10.33 -43.15
N PRO A 222 36.62 -10.67 -41.83
CA PRO A 222 35.53 -10.33 -40.94
C PRO A 222 35.27 -8.81 -40.82
N PHE A 223 36.17 -7.99 -41.32
CA PHE A 223 36.09 -6.54 -41.34
C PHE A 223 36.09 -6.02 -42.78
N ILE A 224 35.49 -4.87 -43.02
CA ILE A 224 35.68 -4.12 -44.27
C ILE A 224 37.17 -3.82 -44.43
N LYS A 225 37.68 -4.00 -45.65
CA LYS A 225 39.07 -3.69 -45.97
C LYS A 225 39.39 -2.23 -45.62
N ASP A 226 40.68 -1.98 -45.36
CA ASP A 226 41.17 -0.65 -45.05
C ASP A 226 40.87 0.34 -46.16
N ILE A 227 39.87 1.19 -45.92
CA ILE A 227 39.42 2.23 -46.83
C ILE A 227 39.48 3.58 -46.12
N GLN A 228 39.59 4.64 -46.89
CA GLN A 228 39.52 6.01 -46.37
C GLN A 228 38.15 6.61 -46.70
N VAL A 229 37.52 7.20 -45.71
CA VAL A 229 36.21 7.86 -45.87
C VAL A 229 36.35 9.30 -45.39
N ASN A 230 36.21 10.24 -46.31
CA ASN A 230 36.19 11.68 -46.02
C ASN A 230 34.78 12.15 -45.71
N GLY A 231 34.25 11.82 -44.55
CA GLY A 231 32.89 12.12 -44.15
C GLY A 231 32.01 10.87 -44.04
N ARG A 232 30.77 10.92 -44.48
CA ARG A 232 29.77 9.86 -44.31
C ARG A 232 29.40 9.21 -45.67
N MET A 233 29.56 7.90 -45.75
CA MET A 233 29.20 7.11 -46.95
C MET A 233 27.88 6.36 -46.71
N SER A 234 27.10 6.13 -47.75
CA SER A 234 25.86 5.35 -47.74
C SER A 234 26.04 4.00 -48.40
N ILE A 235 25.58 2.93 -47.73
CA ILE A 235 25.61 1.56 -48.27
C ILE A 235 24.17 1.08 -48.42
N TYR A 236 23.79 0.68 -49.64
CA TYR A 236 22.49 0.16 -49.97
C TYR A 236 22.58 -1.32 -50.30
N VAL A 237 21.93 -2.17 -49.50
CA VAL A 237 21.95 -3.62 -49.63
C VAL A 237 20.67 -4.09 -50.30
N LYS A 238 20.76 -4.51 -51.59
CA LYS A 238 19.64 -5.07 -52.36
C LYS A 238 19.77 -6.60 -52.53
N GLY A 239 21.00 -7.11 -52.60
CA GLY A 239 21.35 -8.54 -52.55
C GLY A 239 21.61 -9.01 -51.13
N THR A 240 22.53 -9.97 -51.02
CA THR A 240 23.00 -10.50 -49.69
C THR A 240 24.39 -10.00 -49.39
N TRP A 241 24.55 -9.31 -48.26
CA TRP A 241 25.89 -8.92 -47.78
C TRP A 241 26.27 -9.75 -46.55
N LYS A 242 27.34 -10.53 -46.67
CA LYS A 242 27.89 -11.32 -45.57
C LYS A 242 29.07 -10.59 -44.93
N ILE A 243 28.91 -10.20 -43.67
CA ILE A 243 29.88 -9.39 -42.92
C ILE A 243 29.75 -9.62 -41.41
N SER A 244 30.87 -9.41 -40.67
CA SER A 244 30.86 -9.58 -39.20
C SER A 244 31.11 -8.29 -38.41
N ALA A 245 31.67 -7.24 -39.03
CA ALA A 245 31.86 -5.96 -38.36
C ALA A 245 31.93 -4.78 -39.32
N ILE A 246 31.38 -3.64 -38.87
CA ILE A 246 31.50 -2.35 -39.54
C ILE A 246 31.93 -1.33 -38.48
N ASN A 247 33.11 -0.75 -38.67
CA ASN A 247 33.71 0.22 -37.74
C ASN A 247 33.82 1.61 -38.38
N TYR A 248 32.74 2.06 -39.03
CA TYR A 248 32.67 3.33 -39.73
C TYR A 248 31.31 3.99 -39.52
N ALA A 249 31.27 5.32 -39.54
CA ALA A 249 30.05 6.09 -39.43
C ALA A 249 29.25 6.08 -40.74
N PHE A 250 28.85 4.91 -41.23
CA PHE A 250 28.09 4.74 -42.46
C PHE A 250 26.57 4.94 -42.27
N ASP A 251 25.88 5.27 -43.36
CA ASP A 251 24.44 5.15 -43.48
C ASP A 251 24.14 3.82 -44.20
N ILE A 252 23.57 2.86 -43.49
CA ILE A 252 23.34 1.50 -43.97
C ILE A 252 21.83 1.32 -44.22
N TYR A 253 21.50 0.95 -45.43
CA TYR A 253 20.11 0.71 -45.87
C TYR A 253 19.92 -0.70 -46.36
N ILE A 254 19.19 -1.55 -45.62
CA ILE A 254 18.78 -2.87 -46.10
C ILE A 254 17.46 -2.69 -46.83
N LEU A 255 17.47 -2.80 -48.13
CA LEU A 255 16.32 -2.57 -49.01
C LEU A 255 15.34 -3.75 -48.98
N ASP A 256 14.19 -3.61 -49.63
CA ASP A 256 13.25 -4.70 -49.83
C ASP A 256 13.93 -5.89 -50.53
N GLY A 257 13.90 -7.05 -49.88
CA GLY A 257 14.60 -8.25 -50.33
C GLY A 257 16.08 -8.30 -50.04
N GLY A 258 16.69 -7.19 -49.62
CA GLY A 258 18.11 -7.13 -49.24
C GLY A 258 18.37 -7.82 -47.91
N LYS A 259 19.57 -8.34 -47.74
CA LYS A 259 19.95 -9.10 -46.53
C LYS A 259 21.36 -8.73 -46.09
N ILE A 260 21.50 -8.50 -44.78
CA ILE A 260 22.80 -8.58 -44.12
C ILE A 260 22.82 -9.85 -43.28
N ILE A 261 23.87 -10.70 -43.50
CA ILE A 261 23.98 -11.98 -42.80
C ILE A 261 25.35 -12.06 -42.14
N SER A 262 25.37 -12.50 -40.88
CA SER A 262 26.57 -12.85 -40.16
C SER A 262 26.47 -14.27 -39.59
N ASP A 263 27.44 -15.12 -39.90
CA ASP A 263 27.50 -16.50 -39.41
C ASP A 263 27.99 -16.62 -37.95
N TYR A 264 28.46 -15.54 -37.36
CA TYR A 264 28.96 -15.47 -35.98
C TYR A 264 28.24 -14.36 -35.23
N GLY A 265 28.88 -13.23 -34.97
CA GLY A 265 28.32 -12.00 -34.45
C GLY A 265 28.42 -10.89 -35.46
N LEU A 266 27.66 -9.82 -35.28
CA LEU A 266 27.79 -8.58 -36.04
C LEU A 266 28.02 -7.42 -35.10
N THR A 267 29.09 -6.67 -35.32
CA THR A 267 29.35 -5.42 -34.60
C THR A 267 29.22 -4.23 -35.54
N LEU A 268 28.34 -3.31 -35.21
CA LEU A 268 28.23 -1.99 -35.82
C LEU A 268 28.78 -0.97 -34.82
N ASP A 269 29.98 -0.45 -35.07
CA ASP A 269 30.67 0.49 -34.20
C ASP A 269 30.85 1.85 -34.88
N ASN A 270 31.34 2.85 -34.12
CA ASN A 270 31.59 4.20 -34.60
C ASN A 270 30.35 4.97 -35.13
N LYS A 271 29.22 4.73 -34.48
CA LYS A 271 27.93 5.46 -34.70
C LYS A 271 27.39 5.41 -36.14
N PRO A 272 27.30 4.26 -36.81
CA PRO A 272 26.55 4.18 -38.06
C PRO A 272 25.07 4.48 -37.86
N ASN A 273 24.35 4.74 -38.96
CA ASN A 273 22.89 4.65 -39.00
C ASN A 273 22.49 3.36 -39.71
N LEU A 274 21.45 2.71 -39.24
CA LEU A 274 20.91 1.50 -39.85
C LEU A 274 19.43 1.68 -40.14
N THR A 275 19.01 1.48 -41.38
CA THR A 275 17.59 1.45 -41.77
C THR A 275 17.30 0.14 -42.46
N ILE A 276 16.25 -0.56 -42.04
CA ILE A 276 15.80 -1.84 -42.61
C ILE A 276 14.40 -1.65 -43.14
N ALA A 277 14.23 -1.77 -44.47
CA ALA A 277 12.93 -1.72 -45.14
C ALA A 277 12.04 -2.92 -44.74
N SER A 278 10.74 -2.85 -45.04
CA SER A 278 9.74 -3.84 -44.58
C SER A 278 10.03 -5.29 -44.98
N LYS A 279 10.69 -5.53 -46.11
CA LYS A 279 11.13 -6.87 -46.53
C LYS A 279 12.64 -7.09 -46.41
N GLY A 280 13.34 -6.17 -45.76
CA GLY A 280 14.77 -6.30 -45.45
C GLY A 280 15.02 -7.26 -44.31
N LEU A 281 16.16 -7.93 -44.32
CA LEU A 281 16.56 -8.90 -43.30
C LEU A 281 17.97 -8.61 -42.78
N LEU A 282 18.08 -8.47 -41.46
CA LEU A 282 19.31 -8.56 -40.74
C LEU A 282 19.32 -9.89 -39.97
N SER A 283 20.24 -10.82 -40.30
CA SER A 283 20.31 -12.14 -39.66
C SER A 283 21.71 -12.39 -39.12
N VAL A 284 21.82 -12.56 -37.83
CA VAL A 284 23.07 -12.76 -37.07
C VAL A 284 22.94 -14.03 -36.23
N LYS A 285 23.79 -15.02 -36.45
CA LYS A 285 23.76 -16.29 -35.67
C LYS A 285 24.16 -16.11 -34.20
N GLY A 286 24.91 -15.07 -33.88
CA GLY A 286 25.31 -14.73 -32.51
C GLY A 286 24.80 -13.38 -32.07
N ILE A 287 25.64 -12.61 -31.42
CA ILE A 287 25.29 -11.30 -30.87
C ILE A 287 25.29 -10.24 -31.97
N PHE A 288 24.17 -9.52 -32.11
CA PHE A 288 24.14 -8.26 -32.83
C PHE A 288 24.48 -7.12 -31.84
N SER A 289 25.75 -6.67 -31.91
CA SER A 289 26.24 -5.55 -31.11
C SER A 289 26.13 -4.25 -31.93
N PHE A 290 25.24 -3.34 -31.47
CA PHE A 290 25.03 -2.10 -32.20
C PHE A 290 25.43 -0.89 -31.33
N GLN A 291 26.25 -0.03 -31.91
CA GLN A 291 26.57 1.32 -31.40
C GLN A 291 26.09 2.38 -32.39
N CYS A 292 24.92 2.14 -32.94
CA CYS A 292 24.31 3.00 -33.95
C CYS A 292 23.88 4.34 -33.31
N ASN A 293 24.09 5.42 -34.06
CA ASN A 293 23.49 6.69 -33.70
C ASN A 293 21.97 6.61 -33.87
N LYS A 294 21.52 5.93 -34.94
CA LYS A 294 20.11 5.68 -35.22
C LYS A 294 19.92 4.30 -35.86
N THR A 295 18.93 3.56 -35.36
CA THR A 295 18.46 2.32 -35.98
C THR A 295 16.98 2.42 -36.24
N ILE A 296 16.54 2.19 -37.48
CA ILE A 296 15.13 2.19 -37.90
C ILE A 296 14.82 0.83 -38.48
N ASN A 297 13.95 0.07 -37.85
CA ASN A 297 13.56 -1.25 -38.32
C ASN A 297 12.09 -1.28 -38.73
N PHE A 298 11.84 -1.47 -40.03
CA PHE A 298 10.53 -1.88 -40.56
C PHE A 298 10.50 -3.33 -41.00
N GLY A 299 11.70 -3.95 -41.16
CA GLY A 299 11.88 -5.33 -41.63
C GLY A 299 12.06 -6.33 -40.49
N THR A 300 13.00 -7.25 -40.67
CA THR A 300 13.25 -8.31 -39.69
C THR A 300 14.69 -8.29 -39.21
N ILE A 301 14.86 -8.33 -37.91
CA ILE A 301 16.15 -8.55 -37.22
C ILE A 301 16.07 -9.91 -36.53
N LYS A 302 17.02 -10.81 -36.83
CA LYS A 302 17.20 -12.09 -36.15
C LYS A 302 18.58 -12.15 -35.53
N ALA A 303 18.66 -12.43 -34.23
CA ALA A 303 19.91 -12.56 -33.52
C ALA A 303 19.78 -13.51 -32.32
N GLU A 304 20.90 -14.04 -31.83
CA GLU A 304 20.91 -14.68 -30.51
C GLU A 304 20.60 -13.62 -29.45
N SER A 305 21.34 -12.51 -29.48
CA SER A 305 21.13 -11.38 -28.59
C SER A 305 21.25 -10.07 -29.37
N LEU A 306 20.38 -9.12 -29.03
CA LEU A 306 20.48 -7.73 -29.45
C LEU A 306 21.13 -6.94 -28.31
N ASN A 307 22.31 -6.38 -28.54
CA ASN A 307 23.12 -5.78 -27.48
C ASN A 307 23.63 -4.39 -27.85
N ASN A 308 23.47 -3.44 -26.95
CA ASN A 308 24.14 -2.15 -27.06
C ASN A 308 25.19 -2.07 -25.95
N PRO A 309 26.50 -2.15 -26.27
CA PRO A 309 27.56 -2.12 -25.29
C PRO A 309 27.68 -0.73 -24.65
N GLY A 310 27.90 -0.68 -23.35
CA GLY A 310 27.86 0.52 -22.50
C GLY A 310 28.83 1.67 -22.82
N SER A 311 29.71 1.50 -23.79
CA SER A 311 30.62 2.55 -24.27
C SER A 311 29.95 3.56 -25.24
N ALA A 312 28.77 3.25 -25.75
CA ALA A 312 28.07 4.13 -26.68
C ALA A 312 27.32 5.26 -25.93
N ASN A 313 27.56 6.48 -26.35
CA ASN A 313 26.85 7.64 -25.83
C ASN A 313 25.45 7.75 -26.44
N GLY A 314 24.52 6.94 -25.96
CA GLY A 314 23.14 6.99 -26.41
C GLY A 314 22.97 6.50 -27.85
N GLY A 315 21.77 6.67 -28.34
CA GLY A 315 21.34 6.32 -29.68
C GLY A 315 19.83 6.18 -29.69
N GLU A 316 19.27 6.16 -30.86
CA GLU A 316 17.84 5.93 -31.05
C GLU A 316 17.60 4.63 -31.76
N PHE A 317 16.70 3.81 -31.25
CA PHE A 317 16.26 2.59 -31.91
C PHE A 317 14.72 2.65 -32.07
N TYR A 318 14.26 2.73 -33.30
CA TYR A 318 12.85 2.69 -33.64
C TYR A 318 12.51 1.32 -34.26
N ASN A 319 11.62 0.59 -33.63
CA ASN A 319 11.15 -0.72 -34.11
C ASN A 319 9.68 -0.70 -34.47
N SER A 320 9.38 -0.77 -35.76
CA SER A 320 8.05 -1.04 -36.31
C SER A 320 8.00 -2.35 -37.08
N GLY A 321 9.13 -3.06 -37.17
CA GLY A 321 9.27 -4.38 -37.80
C GLY A 321 9.32 -5.51 -36.77
N ILE A 322 9.95 -6.60 -37.15
CA ILE A 322 10.09 -7.82 -36.32
C ILE A 322 11.50 -7.89 -35.73
N ILE A 323 11.58 -8.19 -34.46
CA ILE A 323 12.85 -8.54 -33.78
C ILE A 323 12.67 -9.92 -33.14
N GLU A 324 13.48 -10.88 -33.57
CA GLU A 324 13.54 -12.23 -33.02
C GLU A 324 14.87 -12.45 -32.32
N THR A 325 14.83 -12.69 -30.99
CA THR A 325 16.01 -13.04 -30.20
C THR A 325 15.82 -14.38 -29.52
N THR A 326 16.89 -15.16 -29.39
CA THR A 326 16.85 -16.47 -28.71
C THR A 326 17.40 -16.42 -27.29
N ASN A 327 18.04 -15.31 -26.88
CA ASN A 327 18.61 -15.12 -25.55
C ASN A 327 18.13 -13.82 -24.90
N GLN A 328 18.51 -12.64 -25.41
CA GLN A 328 18.14 -11.39 -24.75
C GLN A 328 18.15 -10.16 -25.66
N ILE A 329 17.47 -9.11 -25.18
CA ILE A 329 17.69 -7.73 -25.61
C ILE A 329 18.33 -6.97 -24.45
N ALA A 330 19.51 -6.39 -24.66
CA ALA A 330 20.25 -5.64 -23.66
C ALA A 330 20.58 -4.23 -24.17
N LEU A 331 19.97 -3.24 -23.55
CA LEU A 331 20.02 -1.83 -23.97
C LEU A 331 20.74 -0.99 -22.90
N ASN A 332 21.72 -0.20 -23.33
CA ASN A 332 22.45 0.69 -22.45
C ASN A 332 22.44 2.11 -23.00
N LYS A 333 21.90 3.07 -22.25
CA LYS A 333 21.82 4.49 -22.61
C LYS A 333 21.18 4.77 -23.98
N VAL A 334 20.28 3.92 -24.41
CA VAL A 334 19.56 4.01 -25.70
C VAL A 334 18.12 4.42 -25.45
N THR A 335 17.57 5.23 -26.34
CA THR A 335 16.12 5.43 -26.45
C THR A 335 15.55 4.43 -27.45
N PHE A 336 14.76 3.48 -26.96
CA PHE A 336 14.18 2.40 -27.77
C PHE A 336 12.66 2.57 -27.86
N PHE A 337 12.15 2.73 -29.08
CA PHE A 337 10.71 2.78 -29.36
C PHE A 337 10.26 1.43 -29.90
N ASN A 338 9.41 0.74 -29.16
CA ASN A 338 8.76 -0.48 -29.64
C ASN A 338 7.35 -0.17 -30.15
N CYS A 339 7.20 -0.10 -31.47
CA CYS A 339 5.93 0.19 -32.15
C CYS A 339 5.31 -1.05 -32.81
N ASN A 340 5.84 -2.24 -32.57
CA ASN A 340 5.28 -3.52 -33.03
C ASN A 340 5.43 -4.58 -31.94
N THR A 341 4.73 -5.70 -32.08
CA THR A 341 4.84 -6.81 -31.13
C THR A 341 6.29 -7.29 -31.05
N LEU A 342 6.80 -7.36 -29.82
CA LEU A 342 8.16 -7.77 -29.51
C LEU A 342 8.14 -8.96 -28.55
N GLU A 343 8.82 -10.03 -28.94
CA GLU A 343 9.01 -11.20 -28.09
C GLU A 343 10.51 -11.43 -27.84
N THR A 344 10.90 -11.61 -26.59
CA THR A 344 12.28 -11.87 -26.21
C THR A 344 12.36 -12.77 -24.98
N PRO A 345 13.38 -13.64 -24.85
CA PRO A 345 13.57 -14.38 -23.61
C PRO A 345 13.86 -13.50 -22.40
N GLN A 346 14.67 -12.44 -22.55
CA GLN A 346 14.99 -11.50 -21.49
C GLN A 346 15.12 -10.07 -22.01
N LEU A 347 14.78 -9.09 -21.15
CA LEU A 347 14.98 -7.68 -21.44
C LEU A 347 15.83 -7.04 -20.32
N ASN A 348 16.98 -6.48 -20.69
CA ASN A 348 17.88 -5.80 -19.79
C ASN A 348 18.04 -4.33 -20.19
N LEU A 349 17.70 -3.43 -19.29
CA LEU A 349 17.77 -1.98 -19.48
C LEU A 349 18.79 -1.39 -18.48
N VAL A 350 19.76 -0.64 -18.97
CA VAL A 350 20.74 0.09 -18.15
C VAL A 350 20.76 1.55 -18.59
N ASP A 351 20.31 2.45 -17.74
CA ASP A 351 20.16 3.89 -18.03
C ASP A 351 19.43 4.18 -19.36
N ALA A 352 18.64 3.21 -19.84
CA ALA A 352 17.95 3.28 -21.11
C ALA A 352 16.53 3.83 -20.96
N THR A 353 16.03 4.44 -22.02
CA THR A 353 14.63 4.81 -22.14
C THR A 353 13.96 3.83 -23.09
N PHE A 354 13.00 3.06 -22.57
CA PHE A 354 12.24 2.10 -23.38
C PHE A 354 10.78 2.55 -23.45
N VAL A 355 10.31 2.82 -24.66
CA VAL A 355 8.94 3.28 -24.93
C VAL A 355 8.17 2.17 -25.62
N ASN A 356 7.27 1.53 -24.90
CA ASN A 356 6.44 0.44 -25.43
C ASN A 356 5.09 0.97 -25.92
N LYS A 357 4.89 0.94 -27.23
CA LYS A 357 3.64 1.32 -27.91
C LYS A 357 2.84 0.11 -28.41
N ALA A 358 3.37 -1.12 -28.27
CA ALA A 358 2.77 -2.35 -28.74
C ALA A 358 2.97 -3.49 -27.72
N ASN A 359 2.55 -4.71 -28.04
CA ASN A 359 2.72 -5.84 -27.14
C ASN A 359 4.20 -6.20 -26.96
N LEU A 360 4.62 -6.26 -25.70
CA LEU A 360 5.94 -6.77 -25.29
C LEU A 360 5.75 -8.05 -24.48
N ASN A 361 6.27 -9.16 -24.99
CA ASN A 361 6.24 -10.44 -24.30
C ASN A 361 7.66 -10.90 -23.95
N VAL A 362 7.98 -10.90 -22.66
CA VAL A 362 9.26 -11.34 -22.14
C VAL A 362 9.10 -12.70 -21.48
N LYS A 363 9.63 -13.76 -22.08
CA LYS A 363 9.50 -15.13 -21.55
C LYS A 363 10.16 -15.37 -20.20
N GLY A 364 11.11 -14.53 -19.82
CA GLY A 364 11.85 -14.57 -18.56
C GLY A 364 11.70 -13.29 -17.77
N ASN A 365 12.82 -12.65 -17.48
CA ASN A 365 12.90 -11.49 -16.60
C ASN A 365 13.07 -10.18 -17.38
N ILE A 366 12.56 -9.10 -16.75
CA ILE A 366 12.89 -7.73 -17.12
C ILE A 366 13.80 -7.16 -16.02
N SER A 367 15.01 -6.76 -16.39
CA SER A 367 15.94 -6.08 -15.50
C SER A 367 16.05 -4.61 -15.89
N ILE A 368 15.90 -3.72 -14.92
CA ILE A 368 16.00 -2.27 -15.16
C ILE A 368 16.96 -1.68 -14.12
N ASN A 369 18.11 -1.18 -14.59
CA ASN A 369 19.12 -0.54 -13.76
C ASN A 369 19.26 0.93 -14.16
N GLY A 370 18.56 1.81 -13.49
CA GLY A 370 18.39 3.19 -13.95
C GLY A 370 17.49 3.27 -15.19
N GLY A 371 17.30 4.43 -15.74
CA GLY A 371 16.47 4.61 -16.93
C GLY A 371 14.96 4.55 -16.67
N THR A 372 14.20 4.53 -17.76
CA THR A 372 12.74 4.66 -17.69
C THR A 372 12.07 3.72 -18.69
N LEU A 373 11.05 3.01 -18.22
CA LEU A 373 10.14 2.19 -19.03
C LEU A 373 8.78 2.89 -19.10
N PHE A 374 8.42 3.36 -20.28
CA PHE A 374 7.08 3.87 -20.59
C PHE A 374 6.27 2.79 -21.27
N ASN A 375 5.11 2.47 -20.73
CA ASN A 375 4.21 1.47 -21.29
C ASN A 375 2.86 2.08 -21.67
N SER A 376 2.53 2.06 -22.94
CA SER A 376 1.23 2.48 -23.47
C SER A 376 0.42 1.33 -24.07
N ALA A 377 0.87 0.08 -23.85
CA ALA A 377 0.23 -1.13 -24.37
C ALA A 377 0.33 -2.27 -23.34
N HIS A 378 0.60 -3.49 -23.77
CA HIS A 378 0.70 -4.64 -22.88
C HIS A 378 2.14 -5.10 -22.73
N ILE A 379 2.57 -5.25 -21.49
CA ILE A 379 3.78 -5.93 -21.12
C ILE A 379 3.40 -7.21 -20.37
N SER A 380 3.80 -8.36 -20.91
CA SER A 380 3.75 -9.63 -20.22
C SER A 380 5.17 -10.16 -19.99
N PHE A 381 5.41 -10.68 -18.80
CA PHE A 381 6.67 -11.36 -18.47
C PHE A 381 6.35 -12.68 -17.76
N ASN A 382 7.35 -13.52 -17.55
CA ASN A 382 7.15 -14.86 -16.99
C ASN A 382 6.23 -14.83 -15.76
N ASN A 383 5.14 -15.59 -15.83
CA ASN A 383 4.11 -15.67 -14.79
C ASN A 383 4.32 -16.85 -13.81
N GLU A 384 5.42 -17.59 -13.97
CA GLU A 384 5.81 -18.70 -13.09
C GLU A 384 6.78 -18.23 -12.00
N PRO A 385 6.95 -18.98 -10.90
CA PRO A 385 7.91 -18.67 -9.86
C PRO A 385 9.31 -18.42 -10.40
N GLY A 386 9.87 -17.24 -10.09
CA GLY A 386 11.15 -16.77 -10.60
C GLY A 386 11.07 -15.71 -11.69
N GLY A 387 9.92 -15.58 -12.37
CA GLY A 387 9.66 -14.47 -13.30
C GLY A 387 9.54 -13.14 -12.58
N ARG A 388 10.28 -12.10 -13.01
CA ARG A 388 10.26 -10.82 -12.31
C ARG A 388 10.64 -9.62 -13.16
N ILE A 389 10.08 -8.48 -12.82
CA ILE A 389 10.73 -7.19 -13.06
C ILE A 389 11.59 -6.90 -11.83
N TRP A 390 12.86 -6.63 -12.01
CA TRP A 390 13.75 -6.36 -10.90
C TRP A 390 14.75 -5.26 -11.22
N THR A 391 15.23 -4.61 -10.17
CA THR A 391 16.26 -3.59 -10.25
C THR A 391 17.45 -4.00 -9.38
N ASN A 392 18.64 -3.72 -9.83
CA ASN A 392 19.84 -3.99 -9.07
C ASN A 392 20.27 -2.70 -8.36
N ASN A 393 19.79 -2.47 -7.14
CA ASN A 393 20.10 -1.31 -6.28
C ASN A 393 20.00 0.05 -6.97
N GLY A 394 19.15 0.16 -8.00
CA GLY A 394 19.10 1.31 -8.86
C GLY A 394 18.31 2.46 -8.27
N THR A 395 19.02 3.44 -7.72
CA THR A 395 18.47 4.79 -7.62
C THR A 395 18.18 5.29 -9.04
N GLY A 396 16.92 5.60 -9.34
CA GLY A 396 16.55 6.26 -10.59
C GLY A 396 15.76 5.44 -11.60
N THR A 397 15.48 4.17 -11.34
CA THR A 397 14.57 3.38 -12.19
C THR A 397 13.14 3.88 -12.10
N LYS A 398 12.48 4.04 -13.25
CA LYS A 398 11.10 4.51 -13.34
C LYS A 398 10.29 3.62 -14.27
N ILE A 399 9.06 3.34 -13.88
CA ILE A 399 8.06 2.69 -14.74
C ILE A 399 6.83 3.58 -14.79
N ILE A 400 6.43 3.95 -15.98
CA ILE A 400 5.20 4.69 -16.27
C ILE A 400 4.27 3.76 -17.05
N ASN A 401 3.17 3.38 -16.44
CA ASN A 401 2.13 2.56 -17.04
C ASN A 401 0.92 3.45 -17.34
N HIS A 402 0.74 3.79 -18.60
CA HIS A 402 -0.28 4.74 -19.05
C HIS A 402 -1.71 4.19 -18.94
N ASP A 403 -2.69 5.04 -19.16
CA ASP A 403 -4.10 4.66 -19.24
C ASP A 403 -4.31 3.49 -20.22
N LYS A 404 -5.13 2.53 -19.81
CA LYS A 404 -5.43 1.27 -20.52
C LYS A 404 -4.24 0.34 -20.77
N ALA A 405 -3.03 0.73 -20.40
CA ALA A 405 -1.87 -0.14 -20.49
C ALA A 405 -1.89 -1.20 -19.39
N GLN A 406 -1.25 -2.33 -19.65
CA GLN A 406 -1.18 -3.45 -18.70
C GLN A 406 0.25 -3.95 -18.50
N ILE A 407 0.59 -4.24 -17.27
CA ILE A 407 1.80 -4.96 -16.88
C ILE A 407 1.36 -6.23 -16.14
N LYS A 408 1.76 -7.41 -16.67
CA LYS A 408 1.36 -8.69 -16.11
C LYS A 408 2.52 -9.68 -16.01
N GLY A 409 2.65 -10.34 -14.86
CA GLY A 409 3.67 -11.36 -14.63
C GLY A 409 3.71 -11.87 -13.19
N TYR A 410 4.80 -12.58 -12.82
CA TYR A 410 4.85 -13.20 -11.51
C TYR A 410 5.22 -12.20 -10.39
N ALA A 411 6.32 -11.46 -10.50
CA ALA A 411 6.72 -10.56 -9.43
C ALA A 411 7.32 -9.23 -9.91
N VAL A 412 7.13 -8.20 -9.12
CA VAL A 412 7.87 -6.94 -9.21
C VAL A 412 8.67 -6.77 -7.92
N ASN A 413 9.99 -6.72 -8.04
CA ASN A 413 10.94 -6.57 -6.94
C ASN A 413 11.77 -5.30 -7.17
N THR A 414 11.69 -4.44 -6.37
CA THR A 414 12.03 -3.09 -6.01
C THR A 414 13.26 -2.34 -6.43
N GLY A 415 13.29 -1.08 -6.03
CA GLY A 415 14.24 -0.02 -6.37
C GLY A 415 13.66 0.88 -7.46
N LEU A 416 12.34 1.08 -7.52
CA LEU A 416 11.69 1.82 -8.59
C LEU A 416 10.67 2.87 -8.13
N ALA A 417 10.49 3.89 -8.94
CA ALA A 417 9.30 4.71 -8.93
C ALA A 417 8.29 4.19 -9.96
N LEU A 418 7.11 3.80 -9.50
CA LEU A 418 6.01 3.34 -10.35
C LEU A 418 4.92 4.42 -10.42
N TYR A 419 4.54 4.80 -11.63
CA TYR A 419 3.40 5.65 -11.90
C TYR A 419 2.40 4.86 -12.74
N ASN A 420 1.23 4.57 -12.19
CA ASN A 420 0.26 3.66 -12.81
C ASN A 420 -1.10 4.33 -13.02
N ASP A 421 -1.44 4.56 -14.28
CA ASP A 421 -2.79 4.94 -14.75
C ASP A 421 -3.53 3.75 -15.40
N GLY A 422 -2.86 2.61 -15.54
CA GLY A 422 -3.41 1.41 -16.14
C GLY A 422 -3.57 0.27 -15.13
N THR A 423 -3.33 -0.95 -15.58
CA THR A 423 -3.42 -2.15 -14.74
C THR A 423 -2.06 -2.76 -14.49
N VAL A 424 -1.76 -3.06 -13.24
CA VAL A 424 -0.62 -3.90 -12.84
C VAL A 424 -1.18 -5.16 -12.17
N GLU A 425 -0.97 -6.31 -12.78
CA GLU A 425 -1.42 -7.62 -12.28
C GLU A 425 -0.23 -8.54 -12.07
N VAL A 426 0.11 -8.83 -10.82
CA VAL A 426 1.26 -9.67 -10.46
C VAL A 426 0.93 -10.60 -9.30
N PHE A 427 1.69 -11.68 -9.13
CA PHE A 427 1.52 -12.57 -7.99
C PHE A 427 2.11 -11.96 -6.71
N ASN A 428 3.32 -11.37 -6.78
CA ASN A 428 3.95 -10.64 -5.68
C ASN A 428 4.42 -9.25 -6.12
N PHE A 429 4.33 -8.30 -5.21
CA PHE A 429 4.91 -6.98 -5.39
C PHE A 429 5.69 -6.58 -4.14
N SER A 430 6.94 -6.17 -4.32
CA SER A 430 7.78 -5.73 -3.20
C SER A 430 8.47 -4.42 -3.53
N SER A 431 8.31 -3.41 -2.69
CA SER A 431 8.91 -2.08 -2.79
C SER A 431 9.39 -1.62 -1.41
N GLY A 432 10.67 -1.34 -1.25
CA GLY A 432 11.25 -1.07 0.06
C GLY A 432 12.54 -0.24 0.08
N GLY A 433 13.06 0.13 -1.08
CA GLY A 433 14.23 1.01 -1.17
C GLY A 433 13.94 2.44 -0.68
N SER A 434 14.97 3.20 -0.31
CA SER A 434 14.82 4.58 0.19
C SER A 434 14.21 5.54 -0.85
N GLY A 435 14.44 5.28 -2.13
CA GLY A 435 13.89 6.04 -3.25
C GLY A 435 12.61 5.47 -3.87
N ASP A 436 12.10 4.36 -3.34
CA ASP A 436 10.93 3.70 -3.89
C ASP A 436 9.66 4.52 -3.65
N PHE A 437 8.85 4.59 -4.69
CA PHE A 437 7.61 5.32 -4.65
C PHE A 437 6.60 4.71 -5.61
N ILE A 438 5.35 4.59 -5.17
CA ILE A 438 4.23 4.15 -5.99
C ILE A 438 3.20 5.27 -6.03
N TYR A 439 2.90 5.78 -7.22
CA TYR A 439 1.72 6.59 -7.48
C TYR A 439 0.76 5.76 -8.32
N ASN A 440 -0.37 5.40 -7.74
CA ASN A 440 -1.35 4.57 -8.42
C ASN A 440 -2.70 5.30 -8.51
N ALA A 441 -3.08 5.62 -9.72
CA ALA A 441 -4.36 6.27 -10.04
C ALA A 441 -5.35 5.30 -10.69
N CYS A 442 -5.02 4.01 -10.75
CA CYS A 442 -5.92 2.99 -11.30
C CYS A 442 -5.79 1.66 -10.55
N LEU A 443 -5.52 0.56 -11.21
CA LEU A 443 -5.69 -0.78 -10.66
C LEU A 443 -4.36 -1.50 -10.42
N MET A 444 -4.11 -1.92 -9.20
CA MET A 444 -3.05 -2.86 -8.85
C MET A 444 -3.66 -4.12 -8.23
N ILE A 445 -3.47 -5.26 -8.89
CA ILE A 445 -3.88 -6.58 -8.42
C ILE A 445 -2.63 -7.37 -8.06
N VAL A 446 -2.42 -7.59 -6.78
CA VAL A 446 -1.33 -8.42 -6.26
C VAL A 446 -1.95 -9.67 -5.66
N LYS A 447 -1.79 -10.82 -6.32
CA LYS A 447 -2.53 -12.04 -5.95
C LYS A 447 -2.11 -12.66 -4.61
N ASN A 448 -0.90 -12.38 -4.17
CA ASN A 448 -0.35 -12.92 -2.92
C ASN A 448 0.13 -11.77 -2.01
N ASN A 449 1.40 -11.41 -2.01
CA ASN A 449 1.97 -10.46 -1.07
C ASN A 449 2.30 -9.12 -1.74
N PHE A 450 1.81 -8.06 -1.13
CA PHE A 450 2.13 -6.68 -1.44
C PHE A 450 2.96 -6.08 -0.30
N THR A 451 4.23 -5.80 -0.54
CA THR A 451 5.11 -5.12 0.42
C THR A 451 5.45 -3.73 -0.09
N PHE A 452 5.35 -2.71 0.77
CA PHE A 452 5.43 -1.32 0.37
C PHE A 452 6.06 -0.40 1.44
N ARG A 453 6.52 0.75 1.01
CA ARG A 453 7.04 1.80 1.89
C ARG A 453 6.36 3.16 1.68
N LYS A 454 6.32 3.64 0.45
CA LYS A 454 5.68 4.92 0.10
C LYS A 454 4.70 4.71 -1.04
N VAL A 455 3.45 4.97 -0.78
CA VAL A 455 2.37 4.81 -1.78
C VAL A 455 1.45 6.03 -1.73
N THR A 456 1.16 6.57 -2.89
CA THR A 456 0.05 7.50 -3.09
C THR A 456 -0.97 6.83 -3.98
N LEU A 457 -2.19 6.71 -3.50
CA LEU A 457 -3.36 6.34 -4.29
C LEU A 457 -4.17 7.60 -4.57
N ASP A 458 -4.52 7.83 -5.82
CA ASP A 458 -5.37 8.96 -6.22
C ASP A 458 -6.48 8.44 -7.13
N HIS A 459 -7.64 8.15 -6.56
CA HIS A 459 -8.73 7.42 -7.21
C HIS A 459 -8.30 6.02 -7.69
N GLY A 460 -7.32 5.43 -7.01
CA GLY A 460 -6.73 4.14 -7.35
C GLY A 460 -7.03 3.04 -6.34
N SER A 461 -6.85 1.81 -6.76
CA SER A 461 -7.02 0.64 -5.88
C SER A 461 -5.81 -0.28 -5.87
N ILE A 462 -5.54 -0.84 -4.69
CA ILE A 462 -4.61 -1.95 -4.50
C ILE A 462 -5.39 -3.10 -3.86
N THR A 463 -5.43 -4.25 -4.53
CA THR A 463 -5.97 -5.48 -3.97
C THR A 463 -4.82 -6.46 -3.75
N ALA A 464 -4.54 -6.78 -2.48
CA ALA A 464 -3.60 -7.83 -2.08
C ALA A 464 -4.37 -9.07 -1.66
N GLY A 465 -4.23 -10.18 -2.39
CA GLY A 465 -5.07 -11.37 -2.21
C GLY A 465 -4.85 -12.06 -0.86
N GLN A 466 -3.61 -12.09 -0.37
CA GLN A 466 -3.27 -12.71 0.92
C GLN A 466 -2.86 -11.63 1.94
N GLN A 467 -1.80 -10.91 1.68
CA GLN A 467 -1.20 -10.01 2.65
C GLN A 467 -0.74 -8.71 2.00
N ALA A 468 -1.08 -7.59 2.63
CA ALA A 468 -0.38 -6.32 2.47
C ALA A 468 0.53 -6.11 3.69
N GLU A 469 1.76 -5.70 3.45
CA GLU A 469 2.76 -5.58 4.51
C GLU A 469 3.57 -4.30 4.33
N THR A 470 3.75 -3.53 5.41
CA THR A 470 4.66 -2.38 5.36
C THR A 470 6.12 -2.86 5.35
N TRP A 471 6.97 -2.15 4.65
CA TRP A 471 8.40 -2.45 4.66
C TRP A 471 8.98 -2.25 6.07
N MET A 472 9.76 -3.21 6.52
CA MET A 472 10.51 -3.07 7.77
C MET A 472 11.86 -2.40 7.45
N PRO A 473 12.08 -1.13 7.84
CA PRO A 473 13.37 -0.51 7.64
C PRO A 473 14.41 -1.18 8.52
N THR A 474 15.60 -1.36 7.99
CA THR A 474 16.77 -1.68 8.82
C THR A 474 16.96 -0.54 9.83
N PRO A 475 17.23 -0.81 11.10
CA PRO A 475 17.34 0.24 12.12
C PRO A 475 18.62 1.08 11.89
N THR A 476 18.50 2.06 11.02
CA THR A 476 19.48 3.14 10.82
C THR A 476 18.80 4.47 11.12
N VAL A 477 19.49 5.30 11.83
CA VAL A 477 19.09 6.47 12.60
C VAL A 477 18.57 7.67 11.76
N SER A 478 17.78 7.49 10.71
CA SER A 478 17.22 8.61 9.96
C SER A 478 15.70 8.56 9.88
N ASN A 479 15.06 9.71 9.97
CA ASN A 479 13.61 9.95 9.81
C ASN A 479 13.05 9.51 8.43
N GLU A 480 13.86 8.91 7.57
CA GLU A 480 13.48 8.39 6.25
C GLU A 480 12.85 6.99 6.32
N ASN A 481 12.81 6.38 7.49
CA ASN A 481 12.38 5.00 7.67
C ASN A 481 10.86 4.81 7.81
N ASP A 482 10.10 5.88 7.66
CA ASP A 482 8.65 5.83 7.80
C ASP A 482 7.97 5.26 6.56
N ALA A 483 7.05 4.35 6.75
CA ALA A 483 6.14 3.93 5.70
C ALA A 483 4.96 4.91 5.62
N LYS A 484 4.67 5.41 4.42
CA LYS A 484 3.60 6.40 4.21
C LYS A 484 2.65 5.94 3.12
N PHE A 485 1.38 5.85 3.49
CA PHE A 485 0.26 5.68 2.58
C PHE A 485 -0.58 6.94 2.54
N THR A 486 -0.72 7.51 1.38
CA THR A 486 -1.64 8.61 1.12
C THR A 486 -2.75 8.11 0.22
N LEU A 487 -3.99 8.14 0.69
CA LEU A 487 -5.18 7.68 -0.03
C LEU A 487 -6.07 8.88 -0.34
N LEU A 488 -6.17 9.23 -1.62
CA LEU A 488 -6.89 10.41 -2.10
C LEU A 488 -8.10 9.99 -2.93
N ASN A 489 -9.12 10.85 -2.98
CA ASN A 489 -10.23 10.78 -3.93
C ASN A 489 -10.90 9.39 -4.01
N GLY A 490 -11.32 8.84 -2.87
CA GLY A 490 -12.03 7.56 -2.82
C GLY A 490 -11.16 6.34 -3.19
N SER A 491 -9.90 6.37 -2.84
CA SER A 491 -8.98 5.25 -3.07
C SER A 491 -9.17 4.13 -2.06
N ILE A 492 -8.76 2.91 -2.43
CA ILE A 492 -8.89 1.75 -1.54
C ILE A 492 -7.65 0.86 -1.53
N ILE A 493 -7.30 0.37 -0.34
CA ILE A 493 -6.43 -0.79 -0.14
C ILE A 493 -7.27 -1.92 0.42
N LYS A 494 -7.31 -3.04 -0.30
CA LYS A 494 -8.00 -4.26 0.12
C LYS A 494 -7.01 -5.40 0.29
N ALA A 495 -7.03 -6.06 1.45
CA ALA A 495 -6.13 -7.17 1.76
C ALA A 495 -6.81 -8.23 2.64
N GLY A 496 -6.34 -9.47 2.59
CA GLY A 496 -6.72 -10.46 3.58
C GLY A 496 -6.19 -10.07 4.96
N THR A 497 -4.88 -9.84 5.07
CA THR A 497 -4.22 -9.32 6.27
C THR A 497 -3.39 -8.10 5.92
N LEU A 498 -3.50 -7.03 6.70
CA LEU A 498 -2.57 -5.91 6.67
C LEU A 498 -1.61 -6.03 7.85
N THR A 499 -0.35 -6.30 7.58
CA THR A 499 0.71 -6.37 8.60
C THR A 499 1.54 -5.09 8.60
N ILE A 500 1.50 -4.36 9.71
CA ILE A 500 2.23 -3.12 9.90
C ILE A 500 3.50 -3.43 10.71
N LYS A 501 4.63 -3.36 10.03
CA LYS A 501 5.95 -3.69 10.61
C LYS A 501 6.45 -2.62 11.58
N PRO A 502 7.45 -2.92 12.42
CA PRO A 502 8.08 -1.91 13.27
C PRO A 502 8.59 -0.69 12.47
N GLY A 503 8.45 0.49 13.06
CA GLY A 503 8.73 1.79 12.47
C GLY A 503 7.50 2.69 12.53
N SER A 504 7.63 3.99 12.27
CA SER A 504 6.47 4.86 12.20
C SER A 504 5.74 4.67 10.86
N ASN A 505 4.47 4.33 10.92
CA ASN A 505 3.66 4.04 9.75
C ASN A 505 2.48 5.02 9.69
N TYR A 506 2.29 5.68 8.57
CA TYR A 506 1.25 6.68 8.38
C TYR A 506 0.28 6.25 7.27
N PHE A 507 -0.99 6.17 7.62
CA PHE A 507 -2.10 5.97 6.69
C PHE A 507 -2.93 7.24 6.70
N ILE A 508 -2.85 8.01 5.63
CA ILE A 508 -3.43 9.35 5.55
C ILE A 508 -4.50 9.35 4.49
N GLY A 509 -5.75 9.43 4.91
CA GLY A 509 -6.87 9.71 4.03
C GLY A 509 -6.78 11.13 3.48
N GLY A 510 -7.23 11.32 2.25
CA GLY A 510 -7.18 12.60 1.56
C GLY A 510 -7.83 13.72 2.33
N ASN A 511 -7.52 14.93 1.93
CA ASN A 511 -8.11 16.12 2.53
C ASN A 511 -9.63 16.00 2.44
N ALA A 512 -10.25 16.09 3.58
CA ALA A 512 -11.65 16.21 3.72
C ALA A 512 -12.10 17.63 3.28
N GLY A 513 -11.71 18.05 2.10
CA GLY A 513 -12.28 19.17 1.42
C GLY A 513 -13.59 18.69 0.81
N ALA A 514 -14.65 19.31 1.15
CA ALA A 514 -15.97 19.36 0.48
C ALA A 514 -16.57 18.08 -0.10
N ASN A 515 -15.85 17.04 -0.43
CA ASN A 515 -16.37 15.82 -1.02
C ASN A 515 -16.14 14.59 -0.17
N THR A 516 -17.11 13.98 0.00
CA THR A 516 -17.70 12.74 0.46
C THR A 516 -16.92 11.48 0.09
N ASP A 517 -15.95 11.52 -0.81
CA ASP A 517 -15.24 10.35 -1.27
C ASP A 517 -14.20 9.91 -0.23
N LYS A 518 -14.69 9.09 0.69
CA LYS A 518 -13.84 8.51 1.71
C LYS A 518 -12.93 7.45 1.09
N SER A 519 -11.66 7.57 1.39
CA SER A 519 -10.71 6.51 1.08
C SER A 519 -10.80 5.40 2.13
N MET A 520 -10.45 4.17 1.75
CA MET A 520 -10.70 2.99 2.58
C MET A 520 -9.48 2.10 2.72
N ILE A 521 -9.34 1.55 3.92
CA ILE A 521 -8.53 0.35 4.16
C ILE A 521 -9.49 -0.76 4.56
N LYS A 522 -9.55 -1.83 3.76
CA LYS A 522 -10.37 -3.00 4.01
C LYS A 522 -9.50 -4.23 4.17
N ALA A 523 -9.52 -4.83 5.36
CA ALA A 523 -8.78 -6.05 5.65
C ALA A 523 -9.52 -6.92 6.66
N ASN A 524 -9.43 -8.25 6.51
CA ASN A 524 -9.99 -9.15 7.53
C ASN A 524 -9.28 -8.95 8.86
N LEU A 525 -7.97 -8.71 8.83
CA LEU A 525 -7.14 -8.55 10.01
C LEU A 525 -6.09 -7.47 9.79
N ILE A 526 -5.96 -6.57 10.75
CA ILE A 526 -4.87 -5.58 10.79
C ILE A 526 -3.98 -5.89 11.99
N LYS A 527 -2.71 -6.14 11.72
CA LYS A 527 -1.69 -6.34 12.77
C LYS A 527 -0.73 -5.18 12.76
N TYR A 528 -0.51 -4.54 13.91
CA TYR A 528 0.50 -3.49 14.05
C TYR A 528 1.50 -3.84 15.15
N ASN A 529 2.72 -3.34 15.02
CA ASN A 529 3.80 -3.69 15.93
C ASN A 529 4.53 -2.46 16.52
N TRP A 530 4.25 -1.28 16.01
CA TRP A 530 4.85 -0.02 16.46
C TRP A 530 3.93 1.15 16.09
N HIS A 531 4.40 2.38 16.24
CA HIS A 531 3.59 3.57 16.02
C HIS A 531 2.89 3.54 14.66
N THR A 532 1.58 3.49 14.72
CA THR A 532 0.69 3.46 13.56
C THR A 532 -0.27 4.63 13.66
N TYR A 533 -0.26 5.48 12.64
CA TYR A 533 -1.09 6.68 12.57
C TYR A 533 -2.14 6.51 11.49
N LEU A 534 -3.40 6.52 11.89
CA LEU A 534 -4.57 6.52 11.00
C LEU A 534 -5.17 7.92 11.02
N GLN A 535 -5.15 8.63 9.89
CA GLN A 535 -5.41 10.06 9.87
C GLN A 535 -6.28 10.47 8.67
N GLY A 536 -7.01 11.57 8.87
CA GLY A 536 -7.76 12.24 7.81
C GLY A 536 -9.05 11.52 7.40
N ASN A 537 -9.50 11.73 6.16
CA ASN A 537 -10.78 11.21 5.66
C ASN A 537 -10.69 9.72 5.27
N LEU A 538 -10.58 8.86 6.27
CA LEU A 538 -10.30 7.43 6.11
C LEU A 538 -11.39 6.58 6.75
N VAL A 539 -11.75 5.49 6.09
CA VAL A 539 -12.57 4.41 6.63
C VAL A 539 -11.71 3.18 6.83
N ILE A 540 -11.76 2.61 8.02
CA ILE A 540 -11.16 1.32 8.34
C ILE A 540 -12.28 0.30 8.45
N GLU A 541 -12.24 -0.72 7.59
CA GLU A 541 -13.20 -1.81 7.57
C GLU A 541 -12.48 -3.13 7.84
N ALA A 542 -12.80 -3.76 8.99
CA ALA A 542 -12.12 -4.98 9.42
C ALA A 542 -13.03 -5.84 10.32
N THR A 543 -12.66 -7.13 10.53
CA THR A 543 -13.41 -8.02 11.43
C THR A 543 -13.25 -7.60 12.90
N PRO A 544 -14.15 -8.04 13.82
CA PRO A 544 -13.89 -7.95 15.26
C PRO A 544 -12.50 -8.46 15.61
N ASP A 545 -11.86 -7.86 16.60
CA ASP A 545 -10.45 -8.06 16.92
C ASP A 545 -9.49 -7.72 15.76
N TYR A 546 -9.93 -6.80 14.92
CA TYR A 546 -9.30 -6.46 13.66
C TYR A 546 -7.92 -5.81 13.80
N ILE A 547 -7.67 -5.11 14.91
CA ILE A 547 -6.38 -4.50 15.19
C ILE A 547 -5.74 -5.23 16.35
N GLN A 548 -4.73 -6.01 16.04
CA GLN A 548 -3.97 -6.76 17.03
C GLN A 548 -2.64 -6.07 17.30
N ALA A 549 -2.41 -5.71 18.56
CA ALA A 549 -1.12 -5.19 19.01
C ALA A 549 -0.06 -6.30 19.02
N GLY A 550 1.11 -6.05 18.40
CA GLY A 550 2.25 -6.94 18.51
C GLY A 550 2.95 -6.80 19.86
N ASN A 551 3.56 -5.64 20.11
CA ASN A 551 4.41 -5.43 21.30
C ASN A 551 3.97 -4.24 22.19
N SER A 552 3.03 -3.40 21.76
CA SER A 552 2.57 -2.25 22.54
C SER A 552 1.19 -1.78 22.12
N ILE A 553 0.30 -1.67 23.09
CA ILE A 553 -1.09 -1.22 22.88
C ILE A 553 -1.14 0.30 22.63
N ASP A 554 -0.19 1.06 23.18
CA ASP A 554 -0.20 2.53 23.15
C ASP A 554 0.35 3.13 21.83
N CYS A 555 0.67 2.32 20.86
CA CYS A 555 1.27 2.76 19.60
C CYS A 555 0.27 2.98 18.46
N LEU A 556 -1.02 2.80 18.68
CA LEU A 556 -2.06 3.09 17.70
C LEU A 556 -2.64 4.49 17.92
N HIS A 557 -2.44 5.35 16.92
CA HIS A 557 -2.93 6.73 16.93
C HIS A 557 -4.00 6.91 15.86
N VAL A 558 -5.23 7.11 16.28
CA VAL A 558 -6.39 7.26 15.39
C VAL A 558 -6.93 8.68 15.52
N ASP A 559 -7.00 9.39 14.38
CA ASP A 559 -7.62 10.72 14.29
C ASP A 559 -9.14 10.60 14.48
N ASP A 560 -9.76 11.59 15.09
CA ASP A 560 -11.22 11.70 15.30
C ASP A 560 -12.04 11.72 13.99
N LYS A 561 -11.40 11.91 12.86
CA LYS A 561 -12.00 11.88 11.51
C LYS A 561 -12.04 10.48 10.88
N VAL A 562 -11.31 9.55 11.44
CA VAL A 562 -11.24 8.17 10.95
C VAL A 562 -12.47 7.42 11.41
N ILE A 563 -13.17 6.83 10.46
CA ILE A 563 -14.33 5.98 10.73
C ILE A 563 -13.86 4.54 10.80
N GLN A 564 -14.32 3.82 11.80
CA GLN A 564 -14.05 2.40 11.97
C GLN A 564 -15.37 1.64 11.88
N THR A 565 -15.38 0.53 11.15
CA THR A 565 -16.60 -0.28 10.95
C THR A 565 -16.22 -1.76 10.80
N GLY A 566 -17.18 -2.65 11.04
CA GLY A 566 -17.01 -4.07 10.82
C GLY A 566 -16.80 -4.41 9.34
N PHE A 567 -16.24 -5.59 9.09
CA PHE A 567 -15.97 -6.06 7.72
C PHE A 567 -17.30 -6.26 6.98
N ASP A 568 -17.41 -5.70 5.77
CA ASP A 568 -18.63 -5.63 4.95
C ASP A 568 -19.81 -4.84 5.61
N GLU A 569 -19.52 -4.05 6.67
CA GLU A 569 -20.53 -3.21 7.33
C GLU A 569 -20.46 -1.74 6.91
N SER A 570 -19.44 -1.31 6.21
CA SER A 570 -19.27 0.07 5.74
C SER A 570 -20.36 0.47 4.76
N LYS A 571 -20.97 1.62 4.96
CA LYS A 571 -21.94 2.20 4.01
C LYS A 571 -21.28 2.81 2.76
N TYR A 572 -19.97 2.94 2.74
CA TYR A 572 -19.26 3.66 1.70
C TYR A 572 -18.96 2.77 0.51
N GLU A 573 -19.54 3.14 -0.63
CA GLU A 573 -19.11 2.61 -1.94
C GLU A 573 -17.77 3.25 -2.30
N VAL A 574 -16.87 2.45 -2.87
CA VAL A 574 -15.61 2.93 -3.42
C VAL A 574 -15.51 2.46 -4.86
N GLU A 575 -15.57 3.41 -5.76
CA GLU A 575 -15.38 3.23 -7.19
C GLU A 575 -14.01 3.81 -7.59
N THR A 576 -13.28 3.11 -8.42
CA THR A 576 -12.00 3.54 -9.00
C THR A 576 -12.02 3.29 -10.50
N CYS A 577 -10.93 3.53 -11.21
CA CYS A 577 -10.82 3.22 -12.64
C CYS A 577 -11.18 1.77 -13.00
N GLY A 578 -11.05 0.84 -12.05
CA GLY A 578 -11.40 -0.58 -12.21
C GLY A 578 -12.88 -0.89 -11.98
N GLY A 579 -13.71 0.13 -11.76
CA GLY A 579 -15.10 0.01 -11.37
C GLY A 579 -15.30 0.00 -9.86
N ILE A 580 -16.44 -0.52 -9.41
CA ILE A 580 -16.78 -0.61 -7.98
C ILE A 580 -15.91 -1.68 -7.34
N ILE A 581 -15.03 -1.27 -6.43
CA ILE A 581 -14.13 -2.15 -5.68
C ILE A 581 -14.72 -2.53 -4.31
N ASN A 582 -15.55 -1.65 -3.75
CA ASN A 582 -16.33 -1.88 -2.53
C ASN A 582 -17.75 -1.36 -2.74
N GLU A 583 -18.74 -2.26 -2.67
CA GLU A 583 -20.14 -1.93 -2.97
C GLU A 583 -20.82 -1.13 -1.85
N GLY A 584 -20.22 -1.07 -0.67
CA GLY A 584 -20.85 -0.50 0.49
C GLY A 584 -22.07 -1.31 0.99
N ASN A 585 -22.37 -1.21 2.25
CA ASN A 585 -23.54 -1.84 2.85
C ASN A 585 -24.76 -0.90 2.73
N SER A 586 -25.78 -1.30 1.98
CA SER A 586 -27.02 -0.53 1.85
C SER A 586 -27.81 -0.43 3.16
N GLY A 587 -27.50 -1.31 4.13
CA GLY A 587 -28.17 -1.39 5.42
C GLY A 587 -29.53 -2.09 5.36
N ASP A 588 -30.04 -2.43 6.54
CA ASP A 588 -31.40 -2.98 6.71
C ASP A 588 -32.42 -1.84 6.65
N PRO A 589 -33.52 -1.96 5.90
CA PRO A 589 -34.51 -0.90 5.72
C PRO A 589 -35.50 -0.75 6.88
N ASP A 590 -35.11 -0.90 8.12
CA ASP A 590 -35.96 -0.55 9.26
C ASP A 590 -35.50 0.77 9.93
N PRO A 591 -35.91 1.94 9.40
CA PRO A 591 -35.46 3.24 9.91
C PRO A 591 -36.15 3.65 11.23
N GLU A 592 -37.13 2.88 11.71
CA GLU A 592 -37.99 3.39 12.80
C GLU A 592 -37.48 3.05 14.20
N ASN A 593 -36.55 2.09 14.36
CA ASN A 593 -36.28 1.59 15.71
C ASN A 593 -34.86 1.04 15.93
N PRO A 594 -33.85 1.89 16.05
CA PRO A 594 -32.60 1.38 16.63
C PRO A 594 -32.89 0.89 18.05
N SER A 595 -32.76 -0.39 18.30
CA SER A 595 -32.98 -0.97 19.63
C SER A 595 -32.11 -0.26 20.65
N LYS A 596 -32.72 0.22 21.74
CA LYS A 596 -31.97 0.79 22.84
C LYS A 596 -31.14 -0.35 23.48
N PRO A 597 -29.81 -0.22 23.57
CA PRO A 597 -29.03 -1.20 24.32
C PRO A 597 -29.47 -1.19 25.77
N ASP A 598 -29.48 -2.33 26.38
CA ASP A 598 -29.64 -2.45 27.83
C ASP A 598 -28.34 -1.95 28.49
N THR A 599 -28.28 -0.65 28.70
CA THR A 599 -27.12 -0.03 29.37
C THR A 599 -27.04 -0.37 30.85
N GLY A 600 -28.14 -0.99 31.42
CA GLY A 600 -28.18 -1.22 32.85
C GLY A 600 -27.84 0.06 33.65
N ASP A 601 -27.89 -0.01 34.93
CA ASP A 601 -27.27 1.03 35.80
C ASP A 601 -25.74 0.80 35.80
N ASN A 602 -25.08 1.25 34.74
CA ASN A 602 -23.65 1.03 34.52
C ASN A 602 -22.80 2.03 35.29
N THR A 603 -23.02 2.13 36.57
CA THR A 603 -22.04 2.74 37.43
C THR A 603 -20.89 1.72 37.60
N ILE A 604 -19.77 1.95 36.91
CA ILE A 604 -18.59 1.13 37.08
C ILE A 604 -17.94 1.56 38.40
N TYR A 605 -17.99 0.65 39.36
CA TYR A 605 -17.21 0.80 40.60
C TYR A 605 -15.98 -0.07 40.50
N THR A 606 -14.83 0.51 40.78
CA THR A 606 -13.59 -0.26 40.97
C THR A 606 -13.24 -0.23 42.44
N TYR A 607 -13.14 -1.40 43.03
CA TYR A 607 -12.66 -1.60 44.39
C TYR A 607 -11.25 -2.13 44.31
N ALA A 608 -10.34 -1.45 44.99
CA ALA A 608 -8.98 -1.88 45.20
C ALA A 608 -8.81 -2.21 46.70
N PHE A 609 -8.22 -3.32 46.99
CA PHE A 609 -7.99 -3.81 48.33
C PHE A 609 -6.50 -4.01 48.56
N GLU A 610 -6.09 -3.68 49.77
CA GLU A 610 -4.77 -3.91 50.30
C GLU A 610 -4.88 -5.00 51.36
N ASP A 611 -4.09 -6.07 51.28
CA ASP A 611 -4.22 -7.27 52.13
C ASP A 611 -3.88 -7.01 53.60
N GLN A 612 -3.09 -6.00 53.84
CA GLN A 612 -2.62 -5.66 55.21
C GLN A 612 -3.31 -4.45 55.81
N TRP A 613 -4.27 -3.82 55.17
CA TRP A 613 -4.99 -2.68 55.69
C TRP A 613 -5.78 -3.05 56.96
N PRO A 614 -5.69 -2.32 58.10
CA PRO A 614 -5.00 -1.03 58.30
C PRO A 614 -3.54 -1.16 58.81
N ALA A 615 -2.92 -2.32 58.73
CA ALA A 615 -1.51 -2.48 59.02
C ALA A 615 -0.64 -1.95 57.87
N TYR A 616 0.66 -1.76 58.14
CA TYR A 616 1.59 -1.31 57.10
C TYR A 616 1.80 -2.39 56.03
N GLY A 617 1.24 -2.18 54.87
CA GLY A 617 1.52 -2.89 53.61
C GLY A 617 2.46 -2.11 52.71
N ASP A 618 2.53 -2.45 51.45
CA ASP A 618 3.29 -1.69 50.45
C ASP A 618 2.49 -0.52 49.84
N PHE A 619 1.22 -0.39 50.22
CA PHE A 619 0.29 0.69 49.86
C PHE A 619 0.10 0.91 48.37
N ASP A 620 0.30 -0.11 47.53
CA ASP A 620 0.12 -0.01 46.11
C ASP A 620 -1.32 -0.29 45.66
N MET A 621 -2.20 -0.69 46.60
CA MET A 621 -3.64 -0.90 46.40
C MET A 621 -3.94 -1.87 45.25
N ASN A 622 -3.11 -2.86 45.02
CA ASN A 622 -3.23 -3.78 43.90
C ASN A 622 -3.41 -5.26 44.30
N ASP A 623 -3.42 -5.57 45.60
CA ASP A 623 -3.56 -6.95 46.08
C ASP A 623 -4.81 -7.64 45.54
N ILE A 624 -5.92 -6.95 45.50
CA ILE A 624 -7.11 -7.36 44.77
C ILE A 624 -7.80 -6.12 44.19
N VAL A 625 -7.91 -6.07 42.89
CA VAL A 625 -8.68 -5.04 42.21
C VAL A 625 -9.90 -5.68 41.52
N ILE A 626 -11.08 -5.24 41.90
CA ILE A 626 -12.35 -5.75 41.37
C ILE A 626 -13.09 -4.60 40.70
N SER A 627 -13.42 -4.75 39.43
CA SER A 627 -14.38 -3.87 38.76
C SER A 627 -15.77 -4.47 38.77
N ILE A 628 -16.75 -3.71 39.24
CA ILE A 628 -18.18 -4.09 39.24
C ILE A 628 -18.80 -3.51 37.99
N ASN A 629 -19.30 -4.37 37.12
CA ASN A 629 -19.87 -3.99 35.83
C ASN A 629 -21.39 -3.89 35.86
N LYS A 630 -22.03 -4.63 36.79
CA LYS A 630 -23.50 -4.62 36.92
C LYS A 630 -23.91 -4.97 38.35
N MET A 631 -24.87 -4.23 38.86
CA MET A 631 -25.62 -4.56 40.07
C MET A 631 -27.11 -4.68 39.73
N THR A 632 -27.73 -5.75 40.14
CA THR A 632 -29.16 -5.96 39.92
C THR A 632 -29.82 -6.37 41.22
N ILE A 633 -30.87 -5.64 41.62
CA ILE A 633 -31.69 -6.00 42.78
C ILE A 633 -32.91 -6.73 42.24
N THR A 634 -33.07 -7.98 42.65
CA THR A 634 -34.22 -8.81 42.26
C THR A 634 -35.11 -9.01 43.48
N ASN A 635 -36.39 -8.70 43.35
CA ASN A 635 -37.42 -8.91 44.38
C ASN A 635 -37.12 -8.29 45.74
N GLU A 636 -36.53 -7.09 45.79
CA GLU A 636 -36.19 -6.32 47.00
C GLU A 636 -35.31 -7.04 48.03
N LYS A 637 -34.85 -8.25 47.73
CA LYS A 637 -34.12 -9.10 48.70
C LYS A 637 -32.83 -9.75 48.18
N GLN A 638 -32.60 -9.68 46.90
CA GLN A 638 -31.43 -10.30 46.32
C GLN A 638 -30.63 -9.29 45.45
N LEU A 639 -29.42 -9.01 45.89
CA LEU A 639 -28.46 -8.23 45.10
C LEU A 639 -27.52 -9.19 44.34
N THR A 640 -27.55 -9.06 43.02
CA THR A 640 -26.59 -9.75 42.14
C THR A 640 -25.55 -8.73 41.69
N ILE A 641 -24.28 -9.01 41.95
CA ILE A 641 -23.15 -8.18 41.52
C ILE A 641 -22.38 -8.97 40.48
N GLN A 642 -22.19 -8.38 39.32
CA GLN A 642 -21.30 -8.91 38.28
C GLN A 642 -20.05 -8.02 38.23
N GLY A 643 -18.89 -8.62 38.28
CA GLY A 643 -17.63 -7.91 38.24
C GLY A 643 -16.50 -8.80 37.72
N ASN A 644 -15.39 -8.17 37.40
CA ASN A 644 -14.18 -8.84 36.97
C ASN A 644 -13.06 -8.54 37.96
N VAL A 645 -12.30 -9.56 38.32
CA VAL A 645 -11.04 -9.37 39.02
C VAL A 645 -10.03 -8.85 38.02
N ARG A 646 -9.47 -7.66 38.25
CA ARG A 646 -8.56 -6.97 37.32
C ARG A 646 -7.09 -7.19 37.69
N ALA A 647 -6.82 -7.31 38.95
CA ALA A 647 -5.47 -7.63 39.44
C ALA A 647 -5.56 -8.48 40.69
N VAL A 648 -4.60 -9.33 40.88
CA VAL A 648 -4.32 -10.08 42.11
C VAL A 648 -2.82 -10.01 42.30
N GLY A 649 -2.37 -9.10 43.17
CA GLY A 649 -0.95 -8.81 43.39
C GLY A 649 -0.37 -9.55 44.61
N SER A 650 -1.23 -10.02 45.51
CA SER A 650 -0.77 -10.73 46.71
C SER A 650 -0.20 -12.11 46.38
N SER A 651 0.98 -12.41 46.96
CA SER A 651 1.67 -13.70 46.84
C SER A 651 1.26 -14.71 47.93
N ARG A 652 0.23 -14.43 48.72
CA ARG A 652 -0.23 -15.28 49.83
C ARG A 652 -1.55 -15.99 49.53
#